data_a6cd64314715a59a35efcf16780fcaf2
#
_entry.id   a6cd64314715a59a35efcf16780fcaf2
#
_cell.length_a   1.000
_cell.length_b   1.000
_cell.length_c   1.000
_cell.angle_alpha   90.00
_cell.angle_beta   90.00
_cell.angle_gamma   90.00
#
_symmetry.space_group_name_H-M   'P 1'
#
loop_
_entity.id
_entity.type
_entity.pdbx_description
1 polymer ?
#
loop_
_entity_poly.entity_id
_entity_poly.type
_entity_poly.pdbx_seq_one_letter_code
_entity_poly.pdbx_strand_id
1 'polypeptide(L)'
;MQDHIYVKGARENNLKNVDVTIPRDKLVVLTGLSGSGKSSLAFDTIYAEGQRRYVESLSSYARMFLGQMEKPDVDYIDGLSPAISIDQKTTSKNPRSTVGTVTEIYDYLRLLWARVGTPHCPVCGKEIKQQTIDQIIDQVLELPEATRIQVMAPVIRGKKGEHAKVFEDARRSGYVRCRVDGIAYDLSEEIKLEKNKKHNIEIVVDRLVIREDIARRLTDSVEIASNLSGGLVVVNVVGEDRDILFSQNYACEDCGVSIEELTPRMFSFNNPYGACPACTGLGSQLKVDPELIIPNKDLSILEGAITASGWSNIKSDGIARMYFDALAKKYRFKLDTPAKNLSPEVMDVILYGTRGEELTLHYDQPRGKGTLHQAFEGICNNLERRYKETQSDAMRRELEDCMSECPCPTCQGRRLRKESLAVTVGGLDIDAFCRKSVTQALDFVDHLELTEVQMRIAERILKEIKSRLGFLQSVGLQYLTLSRGAGSLSGGESQRIRLATQIGSSLMGVLYILDEPSIGLHQRDNDMLLKTMQDLRDLGNTLLVVEHDEDTMRAADYIIDVGPGAGVHGGEIVAAGTPEEVMNTPGSITGEYLSGRRKIPVPRERQKGNGKLLKVFGAAENNLRHIDVEIPLGTFTCVTGVSGSGKSSLVNEILYKKLGADLNRVKVRAGRHDRIEGEEFLDKVIDIDQSPIGRTPRSNPATYTGLFNDIRELFASTQDAKARGYGPGRFSFNTRGGRCEACQGDGLLKIEMHFLPDIYVPCEVCKGKRYNRETLEVHYKGKNIYEVLEMTVDEALPFFENLPRIYNRLKTLEEVGLGYVKLGQASTTLSGGEAQRVKLATELSKRSTGRTIYILDEPTTGLHSYDVQRLIEVLQKLVDVGNTVVVIEHNLDVIKTADHIIDLGPEGGDGGG
;
A
#
# COMPACT_ATOMS: atom_id res chain seq x y z
N MET A 1 27.40 33.26 -8.94
CA MET A 1 26.79 31.92 -9.24
C MET A 1 26.19 32.03 -10.61
N GLN A 2 26.19 30.96 -11.41
CA GLN A 2 25.46 30.96 -12.69
C GLN A 2 23.97 31.06 -12.42
N ASP A 3 23.28 31.94 -13.14
CA ASP A 3 21.84 32.21 -12.93
C ASP A 3 20.94 31.26 -13.67
N HIS A 4 21.53 30.26 -14.36
CA HIS A 4 20.80 29.26 -15.15
C HIS A 4 21.52 27.91 -15.20
N ILE A 5 20.76 26.87 -15.48
CA ILE A 5 21.24 25.54 -15.85
C ILE A 5 21.19 25.49 -17.40
N TYR A 6 22.33 25.16 -18.02
CA TYR A 6 22.40 25.03 -19.47
C TYR A 6 22.63 23.59 -19.86
N VAL A 7 21.67 23.01 -20.59
CA VAL A 7 21.74 21.66 -21.14
C VAL A 7 22.08 21.78 -22.62
N LYS A 8 23.09 21.06 -23.08
CA LYS A 8 23.52 21.05 -24.48
C LYS A 8 23.56 19.66 -25.04
N GLY A 9 22.90 19.49 -26.19
CA GLY A 9 22.98 18.28 -26.98
C GLY A 9 22.33 17.06 -26.33
N ALA A 10 21.18 17.23 -25.67
CA ALA A 10 20.45 16.09 -25.08
C ALA A 10 19.82 15.21 -26.16
N ARG A 11 20.14 13.90 -26.12
CA ARG A 11 19.71 12.92 -27.13
C ARG A 11 19.12 11.65 -26.51
N GLU A 12 18.82 11.71 -25.23
CA GLU A 12 18.25 10.54 -24.53
C GLU A 12 16.85 10.19 -25.08
N ASN A 13 16.59 8.91 -25.31
CA ASN A 13 15.35 8.38 -25.88
C ASN A 13 14.96 9.04 -27.22
N ASN A 14 13.90 9.86 -27.22
CA ASN A 14 13.39 10.54 -28.42
C ASN A 14 13.87 12.00 -28.58
N LEU A 15 14.73 12.50 -27.70
CA LEU A 15 15.25 13.87 -27.76
C LEU A 15 16.14 14.07 -29.00
N LYS A 16 15.93 15.17 -29.73
CA LYS A 16 16.63 15.46 -30.97
C LYS A 16 17.73 16.51 -30.80
N ASN A 17 18.78 16.16 -30.09
CA ASN A 17 19.92 17.04 -29.84
C ASN A 17 19.48 18.40 -29.23
N VAL A 18 18.76 18.32 -28.13
CA VAL A 18 18.10 19.46 -27.50
C VAL A 18 19.09 20.34 -26.77
N ASP A 19 19.06 21.64 -27.02
CA ASP A 19 19.73 22.68 -26.26
C ASP A 19 18.66 23.48 -25.51
N VAL A 20 18.81 23.62 -24.17
CA VAL A 20 17.84 24.37 -23.36
C VAL A 20 18.50 25.07 -22.18
N THR A 21 18.02 26.28 -21.91
CA THR A 21 18.42 27.09 -20.76
C THR A 21 17.30 27.12 -19.73
N ILE A 22 17.58 26.71 -18.50
CA ILE A 22 16.63 26.64 -17.39
C ILE A 22 17.03 27.67 -16.35
N PRO A 23 16.20 28.68 -16.03
CA PRO A 23 16.53 29.66 -15.00
C PRO A 23 16.56 29.00 -13.62
N ARG A 24 17.54 29.40 -12.79
CA ARG A 24 17.67 28.95 -11.41
C ARG A 24 16.79 29.75 -10.46
N ASP A 25 16.51 29.15 -9.30
CA ASP A 25 15.70 29.75 -8.24
C ASP A 25 14.29 30.18 -8.73
N LYS A 26 13.75 29.37 -9.63
CA LYS A 26 12.47 29.56 -10.31
C LYS A 26 11.63 28.28 -10.29
N LEU A 27 10.32 28.45 -10.42
CA LEU A 27 9.38 27.39 -10.74
C LEU A 27 9.31 27.22 -12.27
N VAL A 28 9.94 26.19 -12.79
CA VAL A 28 10.01 25.89 -14.21
C VAL A 28 9.11 24.69 -14.52
N VAL A 29 8.20 24.85 -15.46
CA VAL A 29 7.29 23.76 -15.88
C VAL A 29 7.73 23.23 -17.23
N LEU A 30 7.95 21.89 -17.29
CA LEU A 30 8.12 21.14 -18.53
C LEU A 30 6.75 20.60 -18.96
N THR A 31 6.26 20.99 -20.10
CA THR A 31 4.97 20.58 -20.66
C THR A 31 5.09 20.08 -22.08
N GLY A 32 3.98 19.63 -22.68
CA GLY A 32 3.90 19.10 -24.03
C GLY A 32 3.09 17.80 -24.11
N LEU A 33 2.88 17.27 -25.30
CA LEU A 33 2.09 16.05 -25.52
C LEU A 33 2.63 14.83 -24.79
N SER A 34 1.78 13.85 -24.50
CA SER A 34 2.23 12.56 -23.97
C SER A 34 3.22 11.90 -24.93
N GLY A 35 4.38 11.42 -24.40
CA GLY A 35 5.45 10.85 -25.22
C GLY A 35 6.29 11.88 -26.01
N SER A 36 6.19 13.18 -25.74
CA SER A 36 6.99 14.20 -26.43
C SER A 36 8.46 14.26 -26.01
N GLY A 37 8.84 13.65 -24.87
CA GLY A 37 10.22 13.63 -24.37
C GLY A 37 10.44 14.43 -23.07
N LYS A 38 9.39 14.92 -22.42
CA LYS A 38 9.47 15.66 -21.15
C LYS A 38 10.24 14.92 -20.07
N SER A 39 9.81 13.67 -19.78
CA SER A 39 10.44 12.82 -18.76
C SER A 39 11.86 12.46 -19.15
N SER A 40 12.14 12.25 -20.44
CA SER A 40 13.50 12.01 -20.94
C SER A 40 14.43 13.19 -20.67
N LEU A 41 13.94 14.42 -20.81
CA LEU A 41 14.73 15.61 -20.50
C LEU A 41 14.89 15.81 -18.99
N ALA A 42 13.80 15.70 -18.20
CA ALA A 42 13.80 15.96 -16.77
C ALA A 42 14.54 14.88 -15.96
N PHE A 43 14.16 13.60 -16.16
CA PHE A 43 14.63 12.49 -15.34
C PHE A 43 15.81 11.75 -15.96
N ASP A 44 15.69 11.32 -17.23
CA ASP A 44 16.72 10.51 -17.86
C ASP A 44 17.97 11.32 -18.26
N THR A 45 17.85 12.65 -18.39
CA THR A 45 18.97 13.54 -18.72
C THR A 45 19.42 14.38 -17.50
N ILE A 46 18.60 15.33 -17.04
CA ILE A 46 19.01 16.32 -16.03
C ILE A 46 19.21 15.68 -14.65
N TYR A 47 18.22 14.92 -14.19
CA TYR A 47 18.31 14.24 -12.89
C TYR A 47 19.40 13.16 -12.89
N ALA A 48 19.46 12.33 -13.94
CA ALA A 48 20.45 11.28 -14.06
C ALA A 48 21.90 11.82 -14.00
N GLU A 49 22.18 12.93 -14.71
CA GLU A 49 23.50 13.59 -14.66
C GLU A 49 23.77 14.22 -13.28
N GLY A 50 22.77 14.85 -12.65
CA GLY A 50 22.89 15.40 -11.31
C GLY A 50 23.22 14.34 -10.27
N GLN A 51 22.52 13.21 -10.32
CA GLN A 51 22.76 12.10 -9.42
C GLN A 51 24.11 11.40 -9.70
N ARG A 52 24.48 11.24 -10.97
CA ARG A 52 25.79 10.71 -11.37
C ARG A 52 26.93 11.54 -10.77
N ARG A 53 26.90 12.85 -10.93
CA ARG A 53 27.91 13.78 -10.36
C ARG A 53 27.94 13.70 -8.83
N TYR A 54 26.78 13.60 -8.19
CA TYR A 54 26.71 13.45 -6.73
C TYR A 54 27.37 12.14 -6.28
N VAL A 55 27.04 11.01 -6.92
CA VAL A 55 27.64 9.70 -6.61
C VAL A 55 29.16 9.71 -6.87
N GLU A 56 29.60 10.35 -7.94
CA GLU A 56 31.05 10.50 -8.23
C GLU A 56 31.80 11.32 -7.19
N SER A 57 31.15 12.24 -6.53
CA SER A 57 31.73 13.04 -5.43
C SER A 57 31.91 12.26 -4.13
N LEU A 58 31.25 11.10 -3.98
CA LEU A 58 31.34 10.26 -2.79
C LEU A 58 32.64 9.44 -2.74
N SER A 59 32.94 8.91 -1.56
CA SER A 59 34.11 8.04 -1.38
C SER A 59 34.04 6.79 -2.27
N SER A 60 35.21 6.23 -2.61
CA SER A 60 35.30 5.00 -3.41
C SER A 60 34.53 3.83 -2.79
N TYR A 61 34.47 3.76 -1.46
CA TYR A 61 33.69 2.77 -0.74
C TYR A 61 32.17 2.95 -0.96
N ALA A 62 31.65 4.17 -0.82
CA ALA A 62 30.24 4.46 -1.09
C ALA A 62 29.84 4.20 -2.54
N ARG A 63 30.71 4.54 -3.51
CA ARG A 63 30.48 4.26 -4.93
C ARG A 63 30.40 2.77 -5.24
N MET A 64 31.15 1.93 -4.53
CA MET A 64 31.11 0.48 -4.71
C MET A 64 29.75 -0.13 -4.32
N PHE A 65 29.03 0.48 -3.36
CA PHE A 65 27.68 0.08 -2.96
C PHE A 65 26.59 0.65 -3.86
N LEU A 66 26.75 1.87 -4.36
CA LEU A 66 25.74 2.56 -5.17
C LEU A 66 25.77 2.18 -6.66
N GLY A 67 26.84 1.49 -7.09
CA GLY A 67 27.07 1.13 -8.47
C GLY A 67 27.58 2.29 -9.34
N GLN A 68 28.05 1.98 -10.54
CA GLN A 68 28.35 2.97 -11.57
C GLN A 68 27.07 3.37 -12.28
N MET A 69 26.73 4.65 -12.27
CA MET A 69 25.62 5.16 -13.07
C MET A 69 26.12 5.43 -14.49
N GLU A 70 25.34 5.03 -15.48
CA GLU A 70 25.62 5.34 -16.87
C GLU A 70 25.48 6.85 -17.09
N LYS A 71 26.37 7.40 -17.92
CA LYS A 71 26.27 8.80 -18.33
C LYS A 71 25.13 8.95 -19.32
N PRO A 72 24.17 9.85 -19.10
CA PRO A 72 23.13 10.12 -20.07
C PRO A 72 23.72 10.65 -21.40
N ASP A 73 23.02 10.41 -22.50
CA ASP A 73 23.42 10.88 -23.84
C ASP A 73 23.18 12.39 -23.96
N VAL A 74 24.14 13.16 -23.44
CA VAL A 74 24.15 14.60 -23.45
C VAL A 74 25.58 15.11 -23.60
N ASP A 75 25.79 16.16 -24.36
CA ASP A 75 27.12 16.72 -24.53
C ASP A 75 27.69 17.24 -23.20
N TYR A 76 26.98 18.17 -22.57
CA TYR A 76 27.27 18.63 -21.21
C TYR A 76 26.06 19.34 -20.57
N ILE A 77 26.06 19.38 -19.24
CA ILE A 77 25.14 20.22 -18.45
C ILE A 77 25.97 21.11 -17.54
N ASP A 78 25.74 22.41 -17.61
CA ASP A 78 26.41 23.39 -16.76
C ASP A 78 25.43 24.01 -15.75
N GLY A 79 25.93 24.54 -14.61
CA GLY A 79 25.11 25.16 -13.58
C GLY A 79 24.25 24.22 -12.74
N LEU A 80 24.46 22.89 -12.82
CA LEU A 80 23.64 21.91 -12.13
C LEU A 80 23.86 21.91 -10.62
N SER A 81 22.78 22.03 -9.85
CA SER A 81 22.76 21.87 -8.38
C SER A 81 22.54 20.40 -7.99
N PRO A 82 22.77 20.02 -6.72
CA PRO A 82 22.33 18.71 -6.23
C PRO A 82 20.86 18.49 -6.55
N ALA A 83 20.54 17.36 -7.19
CA ALA A 83 19.20 17.09 -7.68
C ALA A 83 18.47 16.08 -6.82
N ILE A 84 17.21 16.34 -6.51
CA ILE A 84 16.28 15.45 -5.80
C ILE A 84 15.07 15.20 -6.70
N SER A 85 14.77 13.92 -6.95
CA SER A 85 13.60 13.50 -7.72
C SER A 85 12.47 13.07 -6.80
N ILE A 86 11.25 13.51 -7.13
CA ILE A 86 10.01 13.11 -6.49
C ILE A 86 9.08 12.56 -7.57
N ASP A 87 9.23 11.26 -7.84
CA ASP A 87 8.47 10.52 -8.84
C ASP A 87 7.25 9.79 -8.26
N GLN A 88 6.36 9.30 -9.14
CA GLN A 88 5.15 8.56 -8.74
C GLN A 88 5.37 7.07 -8.43
N LYS A 89 6.49 6.49 -8.86
CA LYS A 89 6.64 5.04 -9.07
C LYS A 89 6.76 4.17 -7.83
N THR A 90 6.78 4.68 -6.60
CA THR A 90 7.07 3.83 -5.44
C THR A 90 6.12 4.02 -4.27
N THR A 91 4.97 3.36 -4.33
CA THR A 91 4.28 2.99 -3.10
C THR A 91 5.06 1.84 -2.45
N SER A 92 5.50 2.04 -1.22
CA SER A 92 6.14 0.97 -0.45
C SER A 92 5.14 -0.17 -0.26
N LYS A 93 5.44 -1.35 -0.79
CA LYS A 93 4.64 -2.57 -0.57
C LYS A 93 4.89 -3.21 0.80
N ASN A 94 5.71 -2.58 1.63
CA ASN A 94 5.98 -3.10 2.97
C ASN A 94 4.76 -2.88 3.87
N PRO A 95 4.11 -3.94 4.37
CA PRO A 95 2.90 -3.82 5.20
C PRO A 95 3.15 -3.13 6.56
N ARG A 96 4.41 -2.97 6.95
CA ARG A 96 4.80 -2.26 8.16
C ARG A 96 4.97 -0.75 7.96
N SER A 97 5.05 -0.27 6.73
CA SER A 97 5.16 1.16 6.44
C SER A 97 3.80 1.84 6.60
N THR A 98 3.75 2.91 7.37
CA THR A 98 2.58 3.77 7.57
C THR A 98 2.92 5.21 7.21
N VAL A 99 1.91 6.06 7.04
CA VAL A 99 2.12 7.50 6.85
C VAL A 99 3.03 8.06 7.95
N GLY A 100 2.75 7.73 9.22
CA GLY A 100 3.57 8.18 10.36
C GLY A 100 5.02 7.76 10.30
N THR A 101 5.33 6.55 9.79
CA THR A 101 6.72 6.07 9.68
C THR A 101 7.45 6.66 8.46
N VAL A 102 6.76 6.85 7.34
CA VAL A 102 7.35 7.42 6.12
C VAL A 102 7.66 8.91 6.31
N THR A 103 6.85 9.63 7.09
CA THR A 103 7.04 11.04 7.43
C THR A 103 7.98 11.25 8.63
N GLU A 104 8.46 10.16 9.24
CA GLU A 104 9.27 10.16 10.47
C GLU A 104 8.53 10.75 11.70
N ILE A 105 7.28 11.17 11.57
CA ILE A 105 6.47 11.69 12.69
C ILE A 105 6.38 10.64 13.80
N TYR A 106 6.25 9.37 13.43
CA TYR A 106 6.15 8.26 14.39
C TYR A 106 7.39 8.14 15.29
N ASP A 107 8.57 8.51 14.81
CA ASP A 107 9.79 8.47 15.61
C ASP A 107 9.77 9.55 16.70
N TYR A 108 9.27 10.73 16.40
CA TYR A 108 9.04 11.78 17.40
C TYR A 108 7.93 11.41 18.38
N LEU A 109 6.85 10.76 17.92
CA LEU A 109 5.80 10.27 18.80
C LEU A 109 6.33 9.23 19.79
N ARG A 110 7.12 8.25 19.34
CA ARG A 110 7.75 7.28 20.22
C ARG A 110 8.61 7.94 21.30
N LEU A 111 9.33 8.98 20.93
CA LEU A 111 10.15 9.76 21.85
C LEU A 111 9.26 10.53 22.83
N LEU A 112 8.18 11.16 22.37
CA LEU A 112 7.24 11.89 23.21
C LEU A 112 6.59 10.97 24.25
N TRP A 113 5.99 9.84 23.82
CA TRP A 113 5.36 8.88 24.74
C TRP A 113 6.35 8.26 25.74
N ALA A 114 7.60 8.05 25.33
CA ALA A 114 8.63 7.54 26.25
C ALA A 114 9.10 8.57 27.30
N ARG A 115 9.02 9.87 27.00
CA ARG A 115 9.57 10.92 27.88
C ARG A 115 8.54 11.61 28.76
N VAL A 116 7.32 11.80 28.28
CA VAL A 116 6.26 12.50 29.02
C VAL A 116 4.99 11.65 29.19
N GLY A 117 5.00 10.41 28.70
CA GLY A 117 3.85 9.52 28.79
C GLY A 117 3.59 9.08 30.24
N THR A 118 2.29 9.01 30.61
CA THR A 118 1.82 8.51 31.88
C THR A 118 1.41 7.05 31.72
N PRO A 119 2.09 6.10 32.37
CA PRO A 119 1.76 4.69 32.26
C PRO A 119 0.55 4.33 33.14
N HIS A 120 -0.27 3.45 32.60
CA HIS A 120 -1.45 2.90 33.26
C HIS A 120 -1.36 1.36 33.31
N CYS A 121 -2.02 0.73 34.24
CA CYS A 121 -2.11 -0.71 34.29
C CYS A 121 -2.93 -1.25 33.11
N PRO A 122 -2.38 -2.16 32.27
CA PRO A 122 -3.10 -2.71 31.12
C PRO A 122 -4.29 -3.61 31.51
N VAL A 123 -4.45 -3.94 32.82
CA VAL A 123 -5.54 -4.78 33.34
C VAL A 123 -6.63 -3.94 34.01
N CYS A 124 -6.29 -3.07 34.96
CA CYS A 124 -7.25 -2.29 35.74
C CYS A 124 -7.36 -0.81 35.34
N GLY A 125 -6.45 -0.32 34.46
CA GLY A 125 -6.46 1.06 33.98
C GLY A 125 -5.97 2.13 35.00
N LYS A 126 -5.57 1.75 36.19
CA LYS A 126 -5.03 2.71 37.17
C LYS A 126 -3.70 3.27 36.72
N GLU A 127 -3.44 4.55 36.99
CA GLU A 127 -2.15 5.18 36.78
C GLU A 127 -1.08 4.51 37.63
N ILE A 128 0.07 4.25 37.04
CA ILE A 128 1.23 3.62 37.69
C ILE A 128 2.33 4.65 37.81
N LYS A 129 2.83 4.84 39.04
CA LYS A 129 3.94 5.76 39.33
C LYS A 129 5.19 4.98 39.78
N GLN A 130 6.33 5.52 39.43
CA GLN A 130 7.59 5.11 40.06
C GLN A 130 7.71 5.79 41.42
N GLN A 131 8.13 5.06 42.39
CA GLN A 131 8.45 5.59 43.73
C GLN A 131 9.96 5.67 43.87
N THR A 132 10.49 6.79 44.29
CA THR A 132 11.90 6.89 44.69
C THR A 132 12.08 6.21 46.04
N ILE A 133 13.31 5.78 46.36
CA ILE A 133 13.62 5.18 47.66
C ILE A 133 13.20 6.13 48.80
N ASP A 134 13.48 7.44 48.66
CA ASP A 134 13.09 8.44 49.66
C ASP A 134 11.58 8.49 49.86
N GLN A 135 10.80 8.45 48.78
CA GLN A 135 9.33 8.41 48.87
C GLN A 135 8.81 7.12 49.52
N ILE A 136 9.45 5.98 49.25
CA ILE A 136 9.13 4.72 49.90
C ILE A 136 9.42 4.82 51.42
N ILE A 137 10.55 5.40 51.80
CA ILE A 137 10.95 5.61 53.19
C ILE A 137 9.97 6.54 53.90
N ASP A 138 9.65 7.70 53.29
CA ASP A 138 8.69 8.65 53.85
C ASP A 138 7.34 8.00 54.11
N GLN A 139 6.81 7.22 53.19
CA GLN A 139 5.53 6.50 53.34
C GLN A 139 5.62 5.41 54.40
N VAL A 140 6.74 4.70 54.54
CA VAL A 140 6.92 3.70 55.61
C VAL A 140 7.04 4.38 56.97
N LEU A 141 7.67 5.57 57.04
CA LEU A 141 7.78 6.33 58.29
C LEU A 141 6.45 6.99 58.73
N GLU A 142 5.49 7.12 57.84
CA GLU A 142 4.11 7.57 58.21
C GLU A 142 3.33 6.53 59.01
N LEU A 143 3.82 5.28 59.09
CA LEU A 143 3.24 4.23 59.95
C LEU A 143 3.34 4.62 61.41
N PRO A 144 2.37 4.22 62.27
CA PRO A 144 2.39 4.54 63.69
C PRO A 144 3.69 4.13 64.39
N GLU A 145 4.13 4.96 65.33
CA GLU A 145 5.33 4.66 66.14
C GLU A 145 5.19 3.31 66.89
N ALA A 146 6.25 2.62 67.05
CA ALA A 146 6.35 1.24 67.60
C ALA A 146 5.75 0.14 66.71
N THR A 147 5.30 0.44 65.46
CA THR A 147 4.89 -0.59 64.50
C THR A 147 6.06 -1.49 64.14
N ARG A 148 5.86 -2.82 64.16
CA ARG A 148 6.84 -3.78 63.72
C ARG A 148 6.68 -4.10 62.26
N ILE A 149 7.73 -3.93 61.50
CA ILE A 149 7.71 -4.17 60.04
C ILE A 149 8.78 -5.17 59.64
N GLN A 150 8.52 -5.85 58.50
CA GLN A 150 9.52 -6.67 57.80
C GLN A 150 9.69 -6.09 56.39
N VAL A 151 10.94 -5.76 56.02
CA VAL A 151 11.31 -5.39 54.69
C VAL A 151 11.66 -6.63 53.91
N MET A 152 10.98 -6.92 52.84
CA MET A 152 11.13 -8.12 52.03
C MET A 152 11.35 -7.81 50.56
N ALA A 153 12.13 -8.67 49.90
CA ALA A 153 12.39 -8.65 48.48
C ALA A 153 11.57 -9.75 47.77
N PRO A 154 10.56 -9.42 46.94
CA PRO A 154 9.79 -10.41 46.20
C PRO A 154 10.58 -10.88 44.95
N VAL A 155 11.32 -11.98 45.09
CA VAL A 155 12.23 -12.51 44.07
C VAL A 155 11.47 -13.36 43.02
N ILE A 156 10.44 -14.09 43.44
CA ILE A 156 9.58 -14.87 42.55
C ILE A 156 8.11 -14.46 42.78
N ARG A 157 7.42 -14.16 41.71
CA ARG A 157 5.98 -13.83 41.75
C ARG A 157 5.22 -14.65 40.71
N GLY A 158 4.35 -15.53 41.15
CA GLY A 158 3.43 -16.30 40.31
C GLY A 158 4.08 -17.20 39.25
N LYS A 159 5.34 -17.64 39.47
CA LYS A 159 6.05 -18.52 38.52
C LYS A 159 6.00 -19.97 38.97
N LYS A 160 5.84 -20.90 38.04
CA LYS A 160 5.92 -22.34 38.28
C LYS A 160 7.38 -22.78 38.42
N GLY A 161 7.65 -23.71 39.30
CA GLY A 161 8.97 -24.28 39.46
C GLY A 161 9.32 -24.59 40.91
N GLU A 162 10.35 -25.40 41.15
CA GLU A 162 10.86 -25.73 42.46
C GLU A 162 11.75 -24.64 43.11
N HIS A 163 12.26 -23.71 42.26
CA HIS A 163 13.06 -22.53 42.63
C HIS A 163 14.21 -22.78 43.59
N ALA A 164 14.78 -24.01 43.64
CA ALA A 164 15.84 -24.40 44.56
C ALA A 164 17.07 -23.47 44.52
N LYS A 165 17.43 -22.99 43.31
CA LYS A 165 18.53 -22.04 43.11
C LYS A 165 18.33 -20.71 43.86
N VAL A 166 17.11 -20.21 43.93
CA VAL A 166 16.78 -18.93 44.60
C VAL A 166 17.06 -19.05 46.10
N PHE A 167 16.67 -20.17 46.71
CA PHE A 167 16.96 -20.44 48.13
C PHE A 167 18.44 -20.64 48.40
N GLU A 168 19.17 -21.29 47.49
CA GLU A 168 20.61 -21.49 47.59
C GLU A 168 21.37 -20.14 47.49
N ASP A 169 21.02 -19.30 46.55
CA ASP A 169 21.61 -17.98 46.37
C ASP A 169 21.31 -17.07 47.57
N ALA A 170 20.09 -17.10 48.10
CA ALA A 170 19.73 -16.38 49.31
C ALA A 170 20.54 -16.83 50.54
N ARG A 171 20.75 -18.15 50.73
CA ARG A 171 21.61 -18.70 51.81
C ARG A 171 23.06 -18.23 51.67
N ARG A 172 23.60 -18.28 50.46
CA ARG A 172 24.99 -17.85 50.22
C ARG A 172 25.16 -16.35 50.48
N SER A 173 24.12 -15.55 50.24
CA SER A 173 24.13 -14.12 50.53
C SER A 173 23.88 -13.77 52.01
N GLY A 174 23.70 -14.78 52.87
CA GLY A 174 23.59 -14.60 54.31
C GLY A 174 22.18 -14.31 54.84
N TYR A 175 21.13 -14.42 54.00
CA TYR A 175 19.76 -14.29 54.49
C TYR A 175 19.33 -15.52 55.29
N VAL A 176 18.53 -15.27 56.33
CA VAL A 176 18.10 -16.31 57.27
C VAL A 176 16.68 -16.78 57.02
N ARG A 177 15.82 -15.90 56.47
CA ARG A 177 14.38 -16.16 56.34
C ARG A 177 13.82 -15.78 54.99
N CYS A 178 12.84 -16.55 54.59
CA CYS A 178 12.00 -16.20 53.42
C CYS A 178 10.53 -16.46 53.74
N ARG A 179 9.65 -15.88 52.92
CA ARG A 179 8.21 -16.15 52.93
C ARG A 179 7.88 -16.81 51.61
N VAL A 180 7.19 -17.93 51.61
CA VAL A 180 6.74 -18.63 50.43
C VAL A 180 5.24 -18.80 50.49
N ASP A 181 4.52 -18.30 49.52
CA ASP A 181 3.06 -18.35 49.45
C ASP A 181 2.38 -17.86 50.74
N GLY A 182 2.93 -16.82 51.37
CA GLY A 182 2.45 -16.22 52.60
C GLY A 182 2.97 -16.89 53.88
N ILE A 183 3.64 -18.06 53.82
CA ILE A 183 4.16 -18.79 54.95
C ILE A 183 5.64 -18.51 55.15
N ALA A 184 6.05 -18.14 56.39
CA ALA A 184 7.44 -17.86 56.70
C ALA A 184 8.23 -19.16 56.91
N TYR A 185 9.38 -19.27 56.29
CA TYR A 185 10.33 -20.39 56.40
C TYR A 185 11.70 -19.90 56.86
N ASP A 186 12.42 -20.74 57.57
CA ASP A 186 13.84 -20.54 57.82
C ASP A 186 14.65 -21.12 56.66
N LEU A 187 15.58 -20.34 56.12
CA LEU A 187 16.38 -20.76 54.96
C LEU A 187 17.39 -21.90 55.32
N SER A 188 17.61 -22.21 56.63
CA SER A 188 18.39 -23.38 57.07
C SER A 188 17.64 -24.68 56.79
N GLU A 189 16.32 -24.66 56.66
CA GLU A 189 15.49 -25.83 56.38
C GLU A 189 15.46 -26.15 54.89
N GLU A 190 15.19 -27.42 54.54
CA GLU A 190 15.00 -27.82 53.14
C GLU A 190 13.59 -27.48 52.70
N ILE A 191 13.45 -26.45 51.85
CA ILE A 191 12.16 -25.98 51.30
C ILE A 191 11.90 -26.70 49.98
N LYS A 192 10.90 -27.59 49.94
CA LYS A 192 10.48 -28.30 48.71
C LYS A 192 9.20 -27.73 48.18
N LEU A 193 9.21 -27.23 46.91
CA LEU A 193 8.05 -26.67 46.24
C LEU A 193 7.57 -27.59 45.14
N GLU A 194 6.27 -27.51 44.84
CA GLU A 194 5.64 -28.26 43.75
C GLU A 194 5.98 -27.66 42.40
N LYS A 195 6.62 -28.41 41.51
CA LYS A 195 7.09 -27.98 40.20
C LYS A 195 5.99 -27.38 39.29
N ASN A 196 4.75 -27.87 39.40
CA ASN A 196 3.65 -27.49 38.53
C ASN A 196 2.76 -26.38 39.11
N LYS A 197 3.00 -25.95 40.34
CA LYS A 197 2.25 -24.90 41.03
C LYS A 197 2.95 -23.54 40.89
N LYS A 198 2.18 -22.48 40.89
CA LYS A 198 2.72 -21.11 40.90
C LYS A 198 3.06 -20.73 42.33
N HIS A 199 4.26 -20.21 42.54
CA HIS A 199 4.78 -19.81 43.85
C HIS A 199 5.13 -18.33 43.87
N ASN A 200 5.01 -17.72 45.06
CA ASN A 200 5.54 -16.41 45.40
C ASN A 200 6.63 -16.61 46.46
N ILE A 201 7.81 -16.06 46.22
CA ILE A 201 8.96 -16.19 47.15
C ILE A 201 9.47 -14.80 47.46
N GLU A 202 9.47 -14.44 48.71
CA GLU A 202 9.96 -13.17 49.24
C GLU A 202 11.08 -13.45 50.25
N ILE A 203 12.22 -12.77 50.05
CA ILE A 203 13.35 -12.89 50.96
C ILE A 203 13.22 -11.79 52.01
N VAL A 204 13.24 -12.15 53.31
CA VAL A 204 13.21 -11.20 54.42
C VAL A 204 14.59 -10.57 54.56
N VAL A 205 14.69 -9.27 54.24
CA VAL A 205 15.93 -8.50 54.28
C VAL A 205 16.18 -7.98 55.68
N ASP A 206 15.20 -7.39 56.32
CA ASP A 206 15.33 -6.86 57.69
C ASP A 206 13.98 -6.85 58.46
N ARG A 207 14.09 -6.77 59.78
CA ARG A 207 12.96 -6.60 60.70
C ARG A 207 13.20 -5.38 61.58
N LEU A 208 12.27 -4.43 61.46
CA LEU A 208 12.44 -3.11 62.01
C LEU A 208 11.23 -2.72 62.89
N VAL A 209 11.46 -1.78 63.78
CA VAL A 209 10.36 -1.12 64.53
C VAL A 209 10.42 0.34 64.24
N ILE A 210 9.31 0.92 63.84
CA ILE A 210 9.21 2.33 63.50
C ILE A 210 9.54 3.22 64.69
N ARG A 211 10.60 4.06 64.55
CA ARG A 211 11.09 5.06 65.51
C ARG A 211 11.70 6.20 64.77
N GLU A 212 11.90 7.34 65.39
CA GLU A 212 12.50 8.53 64.78
C GLU A 212 13.92 8.34 64.18
N ASP A 213 14.71 7.43 64.77
CA ASP A 213 16.11 7.21 64.40
C ASP A 213 16.34 6.09 63.37
N ILE A 214 15.25 5.47 62.87
CA ILE A 214 15.37 4.27 62.03
C ILE A 214 15.63 4.57 60.54
N ALA A 215 15.48 5.82 60.10
CA ALA A 215 15.49 6.20 58.69
C ALA A 215 16.70 5.65 57.90
N ARG A 216 17.90 5.77 58.44
CA ARG A 216 19.12 5.27 57.80
C ARG A 216 19.12 3.77 57.57
N ARG A 217 18.73 2.99 58.57
CA ARG A 217 18.69 1.51 58.51
C ARG A 217 17.54 1.06 57.58
N LEU A 218 16.43 1.78 57.58
CA LEU A 218 15.32 1.52 56.68
C LEU A 218 15.75 1.77 55.24
N THR A 219 16.51 2.86 54.95
CA THR A 219 17.07 3.14 53.63
C THR A 219 17.95 2.00 53.14
N ASP A 220 18.91 1.59 53.94
CA ASP A 220 19.81 0.49 53.58
C ASP A 220 19.03 -0.82 53.29
N SER A 221 18.01 -1.12 54.12
CA SER A 221 17.19 -2.32 53.93
C SER A 221 16.31 -2.26 52.69
N VAL A 222 15.71 -1.09 52.37
CA VAL A 222 14.91 -0.87 51.18
C VAL A 222 15.78 -0.92 49.91
N GLU A 223 16.99 -0.34 49.90
CA GLU A 223 17.93 -0.44 48.80
C GLU A 223 18.35 -1.89 48.54
N ILE A 224 18.67 -2.66 49.57
CA ILE A 224 19.01 -4.08 49.45
C ILE A 224 17.84 -4.87 48.88
N ALA A 225 16.63 -4.67 49.42
CA ALA A 225 15.44 -5.35 48.97
C ALA A 225 15.11 -5.03 47.48
N SER A 226 15.23 -3.77 47.12
CA SER A 226 15.03 -3.29 45.75
C SER A 226 16.04 -3.90 44.78
N ASN A 227 17.30 -3.93 45.12
CA ASN A 227 18.36 -4.53 44.30
C ASN A 227 18.16 -6.06 44.11
N LEU A 228 17.74 -6.79 45.16
CA LEU A 228 17.48 -8.23 45.09
C LEU A 228 16.28 -8.57 44.18
N SER A 229 15.26 -7.76 44.21
CA SER A 229 13.98 -8.02 43.52
C SER A 229 13.87 -7.37 42.16
N GLY A 230 14.86 -6.57 41.76
CA GLY A 230 14.83 -5.76 40.53
C GLY A 230 13.87 -4.58 40.61
N GLY A 231 13.82 -3.90 41.77
CA GLY A 231 13.06 -2.64 41.95
C GLY A 231 11.76 -2.78 42.77
N LEU A 232 11.43 -3.94 43.29
CA LEU A 232 10.24 -4.17 44.11
C LEU A 232 10.58 -4.31 45.58
N VAL A 233 9.80 -3.75 46.46
CA VAL A 233 9.94 -3.88 47.91
C VAL A 233 8.60 -4.16 48.54
N VAL A 234 8.53 -5.17 49.42
CA VAL A 234 7.33 -5.46 50.21
C VAL A 234 7.63 -5.11 51.67
N VAL A 235 6.80 -4.28 52.26
CA VAL A 235 6.83 -4.00 53.70
C VAL A 235 5.61 -4.64 54.33
N ASN A 236 5.86 -5.68 55.13
CA ASN A 236 4.81 -6.36 55.86
C ASN A 236 4.68 -5.75 57.28
N VAL A 237 3.47 -5.41 57.67
CA VAL A 237 3.17 -4.94 59.05
C VAL A 237 2.88 -6.15 59.91
N VAL A 238 3.83 -6.47 60.82
CA VAL A 238 3.74 -7.68 61.66
C VAL A 238 2.56 -7.55 62.65
N GLY A 239 1.61 -8.46 62.55
CA GLY A 239 0.43 -8.52 63.42
C GLY A 239 -0.87 -8.05 62.77
N GLU A 240 -0.82 -7.39 61.58
CA GLU A 240 -2.00 -6.92 60.86
C GLU A 240 -2.29 -7.70 59.57
N ASP A 241 -1.44 -8.67 59.20
CA ASP A 241 -1.50 -9.42 57.93
C ASP A 241 -1.59 -8.49 56.70
N ARG A 242 -0.94 -7.32 56.82
CA ARG A 242 -0.97 -6.26 55.82
C ARG A 242 0.37 -6.12 55.12
N ASP A 243 0.39 -6.36 53.83
CA ASP A 243 1.54 -6.13 52.95
C ASP A 243 1.38 -4.82 52.21
N ILE A 244 2.41 -3.97 52.19
CA ILE A 244 2.50 -2.76 51.43
C ILE A 244 3.56 -3.01 50.34
N LEU A 245 3.15 -3.04 49.08
CA LEU A 245 4.06 -3.20 47.95
C LEU A 245 4.52 -1.84 47.45
N PHE A 246 5.80 -1.65 47.38
CA PHE A 246 6.44 -0.48 46.77
C PHE A 246 7.21 -0.89 45.52
N SER A 247 7.31 0.01 44.56
CA SER A 247 8.02 -0.26 43.32
C SER A 247 8.82 0.95 42.85
N GLN A 248 10.10 0.73 42.62
CA GLN A 248 10.91 1.67 41.85
C GLN A 248 10.66 1.57 40.34
N ASN A 249 10.04 0.48 39.89
CA ASN A 249 9.58 0.28 38.51
C ASN A 249 8.09 0.66 38.38
N TYR A 250 7.62 0.84 37.20
CA TYR A 250 6.19 1.03 36.93
C TYR A 250 5.44 -0.28 37.19
N ALA A 251 4.91 -0.47 38.37
CA ALA A 251 4.14 -1.68 38.78
C ALA A 251 2.79 -1.33 39.37
N CYS A 252 1.76 -2.08 38.95
CA CYS A 252 0.42 -1.96 39.55
C CYS A 252 0.35 -2.72 40.88
N GLU A 253 -0.04 -2.04 41.92
CA GLU A 253 -0.19 -2.62 43.27
C GLU A 253 -1.26 -3.72 43.31
N ASP A 254 -2.41 -3.50 42.63
CA ASP A 254 -3.56 -4.41 42.65
C ASP A 254 -3.35 -5.65 41.75
N CYS A 255 -2.81 -5.44 40.54
CA CYS A 255 -2.74 -6.48 39.51
C CYS A 255 -1.38 -7.20 39.48
N GLY A 256 -0.36 -6.64 40.14
CA GLY A 256 1.01 -7.16 40.11
C GLY A 256 1.67 -7.11 38.72
N VAL A 257 1.12 -6.40 37.79
CA VAL A 257 1.69 -6.21 36.45
C VAL A 257 2.76 -5.12 36.53
N SER A 258 3.96 -5.42 36.08
CA SER A 258 5.06 -4.44 35.97
C SER A 258 5.26 -4.05 34.52
N ILE A 259 5.40 -2.76 34.30
CA ILE A 259 5.82 -2.20 33.01
C ILE A 259 7.31 -1.90 33.12
N GLU A 260 8.08 -2.34 32.13
CA GLU A 260 9.51 -2.04 32.04
C GLU A 260 9.73 -0.52 31.84
N GLU A 261 10.96 -0.07 31.93
CA GLU A 261 11.31 1.33 31.70
C GLU A 261 10.77 1.83 30.37
N LEU A 262 10.14 3.02 30.39
CA LEU A 262 9.56 3.65 29.21
C LEU A 262 10.67 4.09 28.23
N THR A 263 10.92 3.26 27.25
CA THR A 263 11.91 3.53 26.19
C THR A 263 11.21 3.70 24.84
N PRO A 264 11.77 4.47 23.88
CA PRO A 264 11.19 4.58 22.54
C PRO A 264 11.01 3.24 21.81
N ARG A 265 11.77 2.21 22.17
CA ARG A 265 11.67 0.86 21.60
C ARG A 265 10.34 0.18 21.97
N MET A 266 9.81 0.48 23.14
CA MET A 266 8.54 -0.05 23.63
C MET A 266 7.36 0.37 22.76
N PHE A 267 7.45 1.52 22.08
CA PHE A 267 6.42 2.07 21.20
C PHE A 267 6.66 1.75 19.73
N SER A 268 7.62 0.90 19.39
CA SER A 268 7.91 0.51 18.01
C SER A 268 7.24 -0.82 17.66
N PHE A 269 6.34 -0.80 16.69
CA PHE A 269 5.76 -2.04 16.15
C PHE A 269 6.70 -2.80 15.21
N ASN A 270 7.83 -2.20 14.81
CA ASN A 270 8.89 -2.85 14.03
C ASN A 270 9.93 -3.56 14.93
N ASN A 271 9.84 -3.37 16.23
CA ASN A 271 10.75 -3.96 17.21
C ASN A 271 10.00 -5.02 18.04
N PRO A 272 10.55 -6.22 18.27
CA PRO A 272 9.91 -7.26 19.09
C PRO A 272 9.54 -6.82 20.52
N TYR A 273 10.21 -5.78 21.03
CA TYR A 273 9.94 -5.20 22.34
C TYR A 273 8.58 -4.54 22.46
N GLY A 274 8.15 -3.82 21.39
CA GLY A 274 6.88 -3.08 21.35
C GLY A 274 5.81 -3.77 20.53
N ALA A 275 6.20 -4.62 19.58
CA ALA A 275 5.28 -5.28 18.66
C ALA A 275 4.35 -6.28 19.34
N CYS A 276 3.10 -6.33 18.92
CA CYS A 276 2.17 -7.38 19.31
C CYS A 276 2.75 -8.76 18.96
N PRO A 277 2.88 -9.69 19.92
CA PRO A 277 3.52 -10.99 19.69
C PRO A 277 2.73 -11.87 18.70
N ALA A 278 1.40 -11.70 18.62
CA ALA A 278 0.54 -12.54 17.76
C ALA A 278 0.64 -12.16 16.26
N CYS A 279 0.79 -10.87 15.92
CA CYS A 279 0.92 -10.41 14.54
C CYS A 279 2.30 -9.83 14.21
N THR A 280 3.24 -9.88 15.16
CA THR A 280 4.59 -9.33 14.99
C THR A 280 4.63 -7.88 14.49
N GLY A 281 3.66 -7.07 14.92
CA GLY A 281 3.53 -5.66 14.57
C GLY A 281 2.82 -5.35 13.24
N LEU A 282 2.27 -6.35 12.57
CA LEU A 282 1.51 -6.14 11.32
C LEU A 282 0.11 -5.53 11.56
N GLY A 283 -0.51 -5.84 12.71
CA GLY A 283 -1.87 -5.40 13.04
C GLY A 283 -2.97 -6.26 12.41
N SER A 284 -2.66 -6.98 11.36
CA SER A 284 -3.57 -7.88 10.65
C SER A 284 -2.99 -9.30 10.55
N GLN A 285 -3.86 -10.24 10.20
CA GLN A 285 -3.52 -11.61 9.87
C GLN A 285 -4.34 -12.04 8.66
N LEU A 286 -3.71 -12.73 7.73
CA LEU A 286 -4.42 -13.40 6.65
C LEU A 286 -5.17 -14.60 7.21
N LYS A 287 -6.48 -14.62 7.02
CA LYS A 287 -7.36 -15.73 7.39
C LYS A 287 -8.22 -16.14 6.22
N VAL A 288 -8.56 -17.41 6.18
CA VAL A 288 -9.52 -17.91 5.18
C VAL A 288 -10.86 -17.23 5.38
N ASP A 289 -11.41 -16.67 4.30
CA ASP A 289 -12.68 -15.94 4.31
C ASP A 289 -13.79 -16.82 3.72
N PRO A 290 -14.81 -17.18 4.52
CA PRO A 290 -15.96 -17.95 4.03
C PRO A 290 -16.70 -17.33 2.84
N GLU A 291 -16.74 -16.00 2.75
CA GLU A 291 -17.38 -15.29 1.64
C GLU A 291 -16.59 -15.42 0.33
N LEU A 292 -15.28 -15.59 0.40
CA LEU A 292 -14.43 -15.87 -0.76
C LEU A 292 -14.49 -17.35 -1.17
N ILE A 293 -14.81 -18.26 -0.23
CA ILE A 293 -15.03 -19.69 -0.51
C ILE A 293 -16.36 -19.89 -1.24
N ILE A 294 -17.41 -19.18 -0.80
CA ILE A 294 -18.77 -19.26 -1.35
C ILE A 294 -19.21 -17.84 -1.77
N PRO A 295 -18.66 -17.31 -2.86
CA PRO A 295 -18.93 -15.93 -3.28
C PRO A 295 -20.35 -15.73 -3.80
N ASN A 296 -20.95 -16.76 -4.38
CA ASN A 296 -22.33 -16.72 -4.86
C ASN A 296 -23.18 -17.77 -4.13
N LYS A 297 -24.00 -17.30 -3.20
CA LYS A 297 -24.88 -18.15 -2.38
C LYS A 297 -26.15 -18.57 -3.10
N ASP A 298 -26.45 -18.04 -4.29
CA ASP A 298 -27.56 -18.46 -5.13
C ASP A 298 -27.30 -19.78 -5.85
N LEU A 299 -26.02 -20.14 -6.00
CA LEU A 299 -25.62 -21.41 -6.57
C LEU A 299 -25.67 -22.53 -5.51
N SER A 300 -25.93 -23.73 -5.98
CA SER A 300 -25.77 -24.95 -5.20
C SER A 300 -24.33 -25.47 -5.23
N ILE A 301 -24.03 -26.41 -4.34
CA ILE A 301 -22.71 -27.05 -4.31
C ILE A 301 -22.39 -27.72 -5.66
N LEU A 302 -23.39 -28.35 -6.29
CA LEU A 302 -23.22 -28.97 -7.61
C LEU A 302 -23.05 -27.99 -8.75
N GLU A 303 -23.61 -26.79 -8.63
CA GLU A 303 -23.47 -25.72 -9.61
C GLU A 303 -22.18 -24.95 -9.46
N GLY A 304 -21.38 -25.22 -8.42
CA GLY A 304 -20.09 -24.65 -8.19
C GLY A 304 -20.11 -23.45 -7.23
N ALA A 305 -20.99 -23.45 -6.23
CA ALA A 305 -20.98 -22.43 -5.16
C ALA A 305 -19.62 -22.35 -4.45
N ILE A 306 -18.92 -23.49 -4.29
CA ILE A 306 -17.62 -23.56 -3.64
C ILE A 306 -16.52 -23.35 -4.67
N THR A 307 -15.72 -22.30 -4.47
CA THR A 307 -14.64 -21.91 -5.41
C THR A 307 -13.24 -22.25 -4.92
N ALA A 308 -13.12 -22.80 -3.71
CA ALA A 308 -11.84 -23.11 -3.08
C ALA A 308 -11.06 -24.20 -3.82
N SER A 309 -9.74 -24.02 -3.94
CA SER A 309 -8.84 -24.99 -4.57
C SER A 309 -8.89 -26.36 -3.89
N GLY A 310 -9.09 -27.40 -4.69
CA GLY A 310 -9.27 -28.78 -4.23
C GLY A 310 -10.70 -29.15 -3.83
N TRP A 311 -11.61 -28.17 -3.72
CA TRP A 311 -13.02 -28.35 -3.33
C TRP A 311 -14.02 -27.89 -4.39
N SER A 312 -13.57 -27.16 -5.42
CA SER A 312 -14.42 -26.58 -6.48
C SER A 312 -14.90 -27.58 -7.52
N ASN A 313 -14.19 -28.69 -7.74
CA ASN A 313 -14.55 -29.69 -8.76
C ASN A 313 -15.32 -30.86 -8.16
N ILE A 314 -16.61 -30.66 -7.97
CA ILE A 314 -17.50 -31.64 -7.32
C ILE A 314 -18.23 -32.53 -8.36
N LYS A 315 -18.09 -32.29 -9.65
CA LYS A 315 -18.72 -33.04 -10.74
C LYS A 315 -18.06 -34.39 -11.05
N SER A 316 -16.82 -34.60 -10.59
CA SER A 316 -16.06 -35.84 -10.78
C SER A 316 -16.15 -36.75 -9.57
N ASP A 317 -15.82 -38.03 -9.71
CA ASP A 317 -15.72 -39.04 -8.64
C ASP A 317 -14.47 -38.75 -7.74
N GLY A 318 -14.23 -37.51 -7.46
CA GLY A 318 -13.08 -37.03 -6.67
C GLY A 318 -13.33 -37.09 -5.17
N ILE A 319 -12.24 -36.89 -4.41
CA ILE A 319 -12.25 -36.90 -2.94
C ILE A 319 -13.25 -35.87 -2.37
N ALA A 320 -13.32 -34.68 -2.95
CA ALA A 320 -14.27 -33.65 -2.52
C ALA A 320 -15.73 -34.15 -2.62
N ARG A 321 -16.09 -34.81 -3.71
CA ARG A 321 -17.42 -35.36 -3.92
C ARG A 321 -17.78 -36.38 -2.83
N MET A 322 -16.88 -37.30 -2.49
CA MET A 322 -17.09 -38.30 -1.46
C MET A 322 -17.39 -37.68 -0.09
N TYR A 323 -16.68 -36.64 0.27
CA TYR A 323 -16.95 -35.90 1.53
C TYR A 323 -18.34 -35.25 1.49
N PHE A 324 -18.70 -34.57 0.41
CA PHE A 324 -20.00 -33.89 0.31
C PHE A 324 -21.18 -34.86 0.27
N ASP A 325 -21.03 -36.01 -0.39
CA ASP A 325 -22.06 -37.04 -0.36
C ASP A 325 -22.26 -37.64 1.05
N ALA A 326 -21.17 -37.86 1.79
CA ALA A 326 -21.23 -38.32 3.16
C ALA A 326 -21.84 -37.27 4.12
N LEU A 327 -21.46 -35.97 3.94
CA LEU A 327 -22.05 -34.87 4.69
C LEU A 327 -23.54 -34.71 4.40
N ALA A 328 -23.95 -34.75 3.12
CA ALA A 328 -25.35 -34.67 2.69
C ALA A 328 -26.21 -35.76 3.32
N LYS A 329 -25.69 -37.00 3.37
CA LYS A 329 -26.34 -38.14 4.01
C LYS A 329 -26.47 -37.97 5.53
N LYS A 330 -25.38 -37.55 6.19
CA LYS A 330 -25.36 -37.42 7.67
C LYS A 330 -26.22 -36.27 8.16
N TYR A 331 -26.10 -35.09 7.53
CA TYR A 331 -26.79 -33.86 7.93
C TYR A 331 -28.10 -33.61 7.16
N ARG A 332 -28.52 -34.55 6.34
CA ARG A 332 -29.84 -34.60 5.62
C ARG A 332 -30.12 -33.38 4.76
N PHE A 333 -29.15 -32.92 3.99
CA PHE A 333 -29.32 -31.85 2.99
C PHE A 333 -29.07 -32.41 1.57
N LYS A 334 -29.44 -31.63 0.55
CA LYS A 334 -29.21 -32.01 -0.85
C LYS A 334 -28.13 -31.12 -1.44
N LEU A 335 -27.25 -31.66 -2.26
CA LEU A 335 -26.14 -30.92 -2.90
C LEU A 335 -26.61 -29.96 -4.00
N ASP A 336 -27.82 -30.10 -4.50
CA ASP A 336 -28.49 -29.20 -5.46
C ASP A 336 -29.20 -28.01 -4.79
N THR A 337 -29.21 -27.95 -3.46
CA THR A 337 -29.81 -26.84 -2.71
C THR A 337 -28.93 -25.62 -2.82
N PRO A 338 -29.42 -24.43 -3.20
CA PRO A 338 -28.66 -23.17 -3.16
C PRO A 338 -28.04 -22.92 -1.79
N ALA A 339 -26.80 -22.43 -1.77
CA ALA A 339 -26.06 -22.27 -0.52
C ALA A 339 -26.77 -21.36 0.50
N LYS A 340 -27.50 -20.33 0.05
CA LYS A 340 -28.32 -19.46 0.91
C LYS A 340 -29.46 -20.19 1.65
N ASN A 341 -29.92 -21.33 1.13
CA ASN A 341 -31.02 -22.11 1.70
C ASN A 341 -30.53 -23.26 2.60
N LEU A 342 -29.20 -23.45 2.71
CA LEU A 342 -28.64 -24.43 3.65
C LEU A 342 -28.74 -23.88 5.08
N SER A 343 -28.98 -24.78 6.05
CA SER A 343 -29.06 -24.38 7.44
C SER A 343 -27.71 -23.86 7.93
N PRO A 344 -27.67 -22.93 8.92
CA PRO A 344 -26.43 -22.46 9.51
C PRO A 344 -25.54 -23.57 10.04
N GLU A 345 -26.12 -24.63 10.56
CA GLU A 345 -25.42 -25.82 11.06
C GLU A 345 -24.71 -26.58 9.94
N VAL A 346 -25.40 -26.82 8.82
CA VAL A 346 -24.80 -27.46 7.63
C VAL A 346 -23.66 -26.59 7.07
N MET A 347 -23.86 -25.27 7.04
CA MET A 347 -22.85 -24.35 6.56
C MET A 347 -21.62 -24.35 7.49
N ASP A 348 -21.81 -24.34 8.80
CA ASP A 348 -20.73 -24.44 9.79
C ASP A 348 -19.92 -25.73 9.61
N VAL A 349 -20.57 -26.84 9.41
CA VAL A 349 -19.89 -28.12 9.18
C VAL A 349 -19.12 -28.14 7.85
N ILE A 350 -19.66 -27.58 6.79
CA ILE A 350 -18.95 -27.47 5.50
C ILE A 350 -17.69 -26.61 5.65
N LEU A 351 -17.79 -25.48 6.33
CA LEU A 351 -16.69 -24.54 6.48
C LEU A 351 -15.66 -24.98 7.51
N TYR A 352 -16.10 -25.44 8.69
CA TYR A 352 -15.22 -25.66 9.85
C TYR A 352 -15.11 -27.14 10.29
N GLY A 353 -15.85 -28.04 9.62
CA GLY A 353 -15.70 -29.47 9.80
C GLY A 353 -16.59 -30.11 10.87
N THR A 354 -16.46 -31.44 10.99
CA THR A 354 -17.29 -32.27 11.88
C THR A 354 -16.80 -32.34 13.31
N ARG A 355 -15.82 -31.51 13.71
CA ARG A 355 -15.25 -31.42 15.07
C ARG A 355 -14.81 -32.77 15.66
N GLY A 356 -14.27 -33.64 14.81
CA GLY A 356 -13.80 -34.98 15.18
C GLY A 356 -14.77 -36.11 14.99
N GLU A 357 -16.06 -35.83 14.63
CA GLU A 357 -16.99 -36.87 14.29
C GLU A 357 -16.65 -37.51 12.94
N GLU A 358 -16.55 -38.83 12.91
CA GLU A 358 -16.21 -39.59 11.72
C GLU A 358 -17.37 -39.63 10.74
N LEU A 359 -17.05 -39.51 9.46
CA LEU A 359 -17.91 -39.76 8.32
C LEU A 359 -17.57 -41.08 7.68
N THR A 360 -18.57 -41.79 7.18
CA THR A 360 -18.35 -42.97 6.35
C THR A 360 -18.29 -42.54 4.89
N LEU A 361 -17.09 -42.54 4.34
CA LEU A 361 -16.79 -42.20 2.95
C LEU A 361 -16.84 -43.47 2.10
N HIS A 362 -17.61 -43.48 1.00
CA HIS A 362 -17.62 -44.56 0.04
C HIS A 362 -16.84 -44.17 -1.19
N TYR A 363 -15.87 -44.96 -1.59
CA TYR A 363 -15.11 -44.74 -2.81
C TYR A 363 -15.31 -45.90 -3.80
N ASP A 364 -15.50 -45.54 -5.05
CA ASP A 364 -15.61 -46.45 -6.20
C ASP A 364 -14.67 -45.94 -7.28
N GLN A 365 -13.41 -46.40 -7.24
CA GLN A 365 -12.37 -46.00 -8.17
C GLN A 365 -11.91 -47.20 -9.00
N PRO A 366 -11.31 -47.01 -10.20
CA PRO A 366 -10.78 -48.09 -11.02
C PRO A 366 -9.81 -49.04 -10.32
N ARG A 367 -9.23 -48.58 -9.20
CA ARG A 367 -8.25 -49.33 -8.38
C ARG A 367 -8.86 -50.06 -7.17
N GLY A 368 -10.17 -49.91 -6.92
CA GLY A 368 -10.85 -50.61 -5.82
C GLY A 368 -12.07 -49.83 -5.26
N LYS A 369 -12.99 -50.60 -4.67
CA LYS A 369 -14.14 -50.10 -3.93
C LYS A 369 -13.94 -50.33 -2.44
N GLY A 370 -14.36 -49.39 -1.61
CA GLY A 370 -14.25 -49.56 -0.16
C GLY A 370 -14.94 -48.46 0.61
N THR A 371 -14.83 -48.55 1.93
CA THR A 371 -15.31 -47.54 2.88
C THR A 371 -14.14 -47.05 3.72
N LEU A 372 -14.08 -45.75 3.94
CA LEU A 372 -13.10 -45.08 4.83
C LEU A 372 -13.85 -44.33 5.92
N HIS A 373 -13.42 -44.47 7.17
CA HIS A 373 -13.96 -43.71 8.29
C HIS A 373 -12.97 -42.57 8.61
N GLN A 374 -13.40 -41.34 8.40
CA GLN A 374 -12.55 -40.15 8.62
C GLN A 374 -13.41 -38.95 8.98
N ALA A 375 -12.94 -38.16 9.93
CA ALA A 375 -13.55 -36.86 10.24
C ALA A 375 -13.29 -35.86 9.12
N PHE A 376 -14.26 -35.00 8.86
CA PHE A 376 -14.10 -33.89 7.91
C PHE A 376 -13.52 -32.69 8.61
N GLU A 377 -12.37 -32.23 8.13
CA GLU A 377 -11.64 -31.11 8.70
C GLU A 377 -12.34 -29.77 8.52
N GLY A 378 -13.16 -29.63 7.49
CA GLY A 378 -13.74 -28.35 7.03
C GLY A 378 -12.85 -27.64 6.01
N ILE A 379 -13.50 -26.91 5.11
CA ILE A 379 -12.78 -26.24 4.01
C ILE A 379 -11.84 -25.16 4.55
N CYS A 380 -12.29 -24.32 5.49
CA CYS A 380 -11.46 -23.24 6.07
C CYS A 380 -10.21 -23.80 6.76
N ASN A 381 -10.39 -24.81 7.63
CA ASN A 381 -9.29 -25.41 8.36
C ASN A 381 -8.30 -26.12 7.41
N ASN A 382 -8.80 -26.79 6.38
CA ASN A 382 -7.97 -27.42 5.36
C ASN A 382 -7.12 -26.42 4.60
N LEU A 383 -7.72 -25.29 4.15
CA LEU A 383 -6.98 -24.24 3.45
C LEU A 383 -5.94 -23.57 4.35
N GLU A 384 -6.28 -23.28 5.61
CA GLU A 384 -5.31 -22.72 6.57
C GLU A 384 -4.13 -23.64 6.84
N ARG A 385 -4.39 -24.93 7.01
CA ARG A 385 -3.33 -25.93 7.18
C ARG A 385 -2.44 -26.00 5.94
N ARG A 386 -3.05 -26.15 4.75
CA ARG A 386 -2.31 -26.19 3.48
C ARG A 386 -1.47 -24.93 3.26
N TYR A 387 -1.97 -23.75 3.63
CA TYR A 387 -1.25 -22.50 3.53
C TYR A 387 0.00 -22.47 4.42
N LYS A 388 -0.08 -23.01 5.62
CA LYS A 388 1.05 -23.13 6.55
C LYS A 388 2.08 -24.16 6.11
N GLU A 389 1.66 -25.25 5.49
CA GLU A 389 2.52 -26.39 5.12
C GLU A 389 3.16 -26.23 3.73
N THR A 390 2.56 -25.44 2.82
CA THR A 390 3.05 -25.32 1.45
C THR A 390 4.37 -24.59 1.34
N GLN A 391 5.29 -25.13 0.55
CA GLN A 391 6.55 -24.49 0.14
C GLN A 391 6.50 -23.92 -1.29
N SER A 392 5.39 -24.13 -2.00
CA SER A 392 5.20 -23.64 -3.36
C SER A 392 4.58 -22.25 -3.38
N ASP A 393 5.29 -21.26 -3.93
CA ASP A 393 4.77 -19.90 -4.08
C ASP A 393 3.52 -19.81 -4.96
N ALA A 394 3.40 -20.68 -5.96
CA ALA A 394 2.21 -20.75 -6.82
C ALA A 394 0.99 -21.22 -6.01
N MET A 395 1.14 -22.31 -5.24
CA MET A 395 0.08 -22.81 -4.36
C MET A 395 -0.27 -21.82 -3.26
N ARG A 396 0.73 -21.12 -2.70
CA ARG A 396 0.48 -20.10 -1.68
C ARG A 396 -0.40 -18.98 -2.21
N ARG A 397 -0.11 -18.45 -3.41
CA ARG A 397 -0.92 -17.41 -4.06
C ARG A 397 -2.35 -17.90 -4.34
N GLU A 398 -2.49 -19.14 -4.83
CA GLU A 398 -3.82 -19.73 -5.08
C GLU A 398 -4.66 -19.85 -3.80
N LEU A 399 -4.02 -20.14 -2.66
CA LEU A 399 -4.70 -20.20 -1.36
C LEU A 399 -5.01 -18.81 -0.82
N GLU A 400 -4.13 -17.82 -1.07
CA GLU A 400 -4.33 -16.40 -0.73
C GLU A 400 -5.57 -15.80 -1.41
N ASP A 401 -5.95 -16.28 -2.60
CA ASP A 401 -7.18 -15.88 -3.29
C ASP A 401 -8.47 -16.22 -2.51
N CYS A 402 -8.38 -17.10 -1.51
CA CYS A 402 -9.47 -17.46 -0.61
C CYS A 402 -9.31 -16.83 0.79
N MET A 403 -8.36 -15.91 0.97
CA MET A 403 -8.05 -15.29 2.25
C MET A 403 -8.30 -13.79 2.23
N SER A 404 -8.69 -13.26 3.37
CA SER A 404 -8.80 -11.81 3.61
C SER A 404 -7.94 -11.37 4.79
N GLU A 405 -7.53 -10.11 4.78
CA GLU A 405 -6.86 -9.50 5.92
C GLU A 405 -7.87 -9.18 7.01
N CYS A 406 -7.74 -9.86 8.15
CA CYS A 406 -8.54 -9.60 9.35
C CYS A 406 -7.69 -8.89 10.40
N PRO A 407 -8.26 -7.97 11.20
CA PRO A 407 -7.57 -7.39 12.33
C PRO A 407 -7.07 -8.48 13.28
N CYS A 408 -5.84 -8.34 13.76
CA CYS A 408 -5.26 -9.30 14.71
C CYS A 408 -6.14 -9.39 15.96
N PRO A 409 -6.58 -10.58 16.38
CA PRO A 409 -7.49 -10.74 17.53
C PRO A 409 -6.91 -10.27 18.85
N THR A 410 -5.56 -10.29 19.00
CA THR A 410 -4.88 -9.90 20.22
C THR A 410 -4.75 -8.39 20.37
N CYS A 411 -4.34 -7.67 19.30
CA CYS A 411 -4.14 -6.22 19.34
C CYS A 411 -5.26 -5.44 18.63
N GLN A 412 -6.22 -6.09 18.00
CA GLN A 412 -7.34 -5.48 17.29
C GLN A 412 -6.90 -4.41 16.27
N GLY A 413 -5.84 -4.71 15.54
CA GLY A 413 -5.28 -3.79 14.55
C GLY A 413 -4.28 -2.77 15.08
N ARG A 414 -4.07 -2.68 16.39
CA ARG A 414 -3.25 -1.64 17.05
C ARG A 414 -1.74 -1.87 16.97
N ARG A 415 -1.28 -3.01 16.44
CA ARG A 415 0.12 -3.38 16.17
C ARG A 415 1.03 -3.53 17.39
N LEU A 416 0.74 -2.89 18.52
CA LEU A 416 1.56 -2.83 19.73
C LEU A 416 1.09 -3.80 20.82
N ARG A 417 1.96 -4.02 21.80
CA ARG A 417 1.62 -4.75 23.04
C ARG A 417 0.68 -3.94 23.90
N LYS A 418 -0.06 -4.60 24.78
CA LYS A 418 -1.01 -3.98 25.71
C LYS A 418 -0.31 -3.01 26.67
N GLU A 419 0.91 -3.32 27.11
CA GLU A 419 1.73 -2.48 27.99
C GLU A 419 2.11 -1.16 27.32
N SER A 420 2.46 -1.19 26.03
CA SER A 420 2.76 0.02 25.25
C SER A 420 1.51 0.89 25.04
N LEU A 421 0.37 0.25 24.80
CA LEU A 421 -0.92 0.93 24.61
C LEU A 421 -1.51 1.47 25.93
N ALA A 422 -0.99 1.02 27.07
CA ALA A 422 -1.40 1.51 28.39
C ALA A 422 -0.68 2.81 28.79
N VAL A 423 0.21 3.34 27.97
CA VAL A 423 0.89 4.63 28.21
C VAL A 423 0.17 5.73 27.43
N THR A 424 -0.22 6.81 28.10
CA THR A 424 -0.98 7.90 27.49
C THR A 424 -0.26 9.24 27.58
N VAL A 425 -0.48 10.09 26.61
CA VAL A 425 -0.12 11.51 26.61
C VAL A 425 -1.41 12.31 26.34
N GLY A 426 -1.76 13.23 27.23
CA GLY A 426 -3.02 13.96 27.12
C GLY A 426 -4.26 13.02 27.07
N GLY A 427 -4.20 11.86 27.74
CA GLY A 427 -5.27 10.88 27.78
C GLY A 427 -5.35 9.94 26.57
N LEU A 428 -4.49 10.10 25.54
CA LEU A 428 -4.46 9.25 24.36
C LEU A 428 -3.23 8.32 24.37
N ASP A 429 -3.42 7.06 24.00
CA ASP A 429 -2.31 6.18 23.64
C ASP A 429 -1.80 6.51 22.23
N ILE A 430 -0.62 6.02 21.91
CA ILE A 430 0.06 6.34 20.64
C ILE A 430 -0.72 5.87 19.40
N ASP A 431 -1.43 4.75 19.46
CA ASP A 431 -2.25 4.26 18.35
C ASP A 431 -3.50 5.12 18.17
N ALA A 432 -4.17 5.49 19.26
CA ALA A 432 -5.32 6.38 19.23
C ALA A 432 -4.96 7.76 18.63
N PHE A 433 -3.78 8.28 18.96
CA PHE A 433 -3.25 9.48 18.31
C PHE A 433 -3.01 9.26 16.80
N CYS A 434 -2.36 8.16 16.42
CA CYS A 434 -2.07 7.85 15.01
C CYS A 434 -3.32 7.63 14.15
N ARG A 435 -4.46 7.28 14.75
CA ARG A 435 -5.76 7.14 14.07
C ARG A 435 -6.47 8.46 13.81
N LYS A 436 -6.03 9.53 14.43
CA LYS A 436 -6.56 10.88 14.14
C LYS A 436 -6.10 11.32 12.74
N SER A 437 -6.93 12.12 12.07
CA SER A 437 -6.52 12.84 10.87
C SER A 437 -5.41 13.84 11.19
N VAL A 438 -4.64 14.25 10.18
CA VAL A 438 -3.60 15.27 10.37
C VAL A 438 -4.16 16.53 11.03
N THR A 439 -5.36 16.99 10.60
CA THR A 439 -6.03 18.14 11.22
C THR A 439 -6.34 17.91 12.69
N GLN A 440 -6.95 16.76 13.04
CA GLN A 440 -7.26 16.41 14.43
C GLN A 440 -6.00 16.20 15.28
N ALA A 441 -4.92 15.72 14.68
CA ALA A 441 -3.65 15.54 15.36
C ALA A 441 -2.98 16.90 15.67
N LEU A 442 -3.04 17.86 14.75
CA LEU A 442 -2.59 19.25 14.97
C LEU A 442 -3.37 19.91 16.09
N ASP A 443 -4.71 19.86 16.01
CA ASP A 443 -5.58 20.42 17.04
C ASP A 443 -5.28 19.82 18.42
N PHE A 444 -5.10 18.51 18.51
CA PHE A 444 -4.72 17.84 19.77
C PHE A 444 -3.38 18.33 20.31
N VAL A 445 -2.36 18.49 19.45
CA VAL A 445 -1.03 18.95 19.86
C VAL A 445 -1.06 20.42 20.28
N ASP A 446 -1.92 21.25 19.67
CA ASP A 446 -2.08 22.66 20.00
C ASP A 446 -2.76 22.86 21.35
N HIS A 447 -3.69 21.97 21.72
CA HIS A 447 -4.42 22.03 23.00
C HIS A 447 -3.90 21.05 24.06
N LEU A 448 -2.69 20.48 23.85
CA LEU A 448 -2.13 19.52 24.79
C LEU A 448 -1.69 20.19 26.09
N GLU A 449 -2.34 19.84 27.18
CA GLU A 449 -1.99 20.29 28.52
C GLU A 449 -0.92 19.38 29.13
N LEU A 450 0.24 19.94 29.43
CA LEU A 450 1.37 19.29 30.10
C LEU A 450 1.81 20.11 31.30
N THR A 451 2.39 19.44 32.30
CA THR A 451 3.05 20.14 33.42
C THR A 451 4.25 20.94 32.92
N GLU A 452 4.72 21.95 33.68
CA GLU A 452 5.90 22.75 33.30
C GLU A 452 7.14 21.91 33.00
N VAL A 453 7.35 20.86 33.76
CA VAL A 453 8.48 19.94 33.57
C VAL A 453 8.32 19.12 32.29
N GLN A 454 7.14 18.58 32.07
CA GLN A 454 6.82 17.83 30.84
C GLN A 454 6.93 18.73 29.62
N MET A 455 6.45 19.98 29.71
CA MET A 455 6.54 20.94 28.60
C MET A 455 7.99 21.25 28.24
N ARG A 456 8.88 21.47 29.21
CA ARG A 456 10.32 21.67 28.96
C ARG A 456 10.96 20.49 28.22
N ILE A 457 10.55 19.27 28.56
CA ILE A 457 11.04 18.04 27.90
C ILE A 457 10.46 17.91 26.48
N ALA A 458 9.18 18.21 26.31
CA ALA A 458 8.43 17.96 25.09
C ALA A 458 8.56 19.08 24.05
N GLU A 459 8.94 20.29 24.41
CA GLU A 459 8.89 21.50 23.57
C GLU A 459 9.52 21.28 22.17
N ARG A 460 10.74 20.77 22.13
CA ARG A 460 11.44 20.51 20.85
C ARG A 460 10.78 19.39 20.04
N ILE A 461 10.29 18.38 20.72
CA ILE A 461 9.62 17.23 20.08
C ILE A 461 8.29 17.69 19.48
N LEU A 462 7.50 18.44 20.24
CA LEU A 462 6.21 18.97 19.78
C LEU A 462 6.38 19.94 18.63
N LYS A 463 7.45 20.76 18.63
CA LYS A 463 7.76 21.66 17.51
C LYS A 463 7.98 20.88 16.21
N GLU A 464 8.75 19.80 16.26
CA GLU A 464 9.00 18.93 15.10
C GLU A 464 7.73 18.22 14.63
N ILE A 465 6.92 17.69 15.57
CA ILE A 465 5.64 17.06 15.24
C ILE A 465 4.70 18.06 14.56
N LYS A 466 4.53 19.25 15.11
CA LYS A 466 3.69 20.34 14.54
C LYS A 466 4.16 20.74 13.15
N SER A 467 5.47 20.94 12.98
CA SER A 467 6.05 21.31 11.69
C SER A 467 5.76 20.26 10.61
N ARG A 468 5.99 18.97 10.89
CA ARG A 468 5.79 17.88 9.95
C ARG A 468 4.31 17.63 9.63
N LEU A 469 3.44 17.72 10.64
CA LEU A 469 1.98 17.67 10.42
C LEU A 469 1.51 18.87 9.58
N GLY A 470 2.03 20.06 9.84
CA GLY A 470 1.75 21.27 9.06
C GLY A 470 2.15 21.12 7.59
N PHE A 471 3.30 20.49 7.30
CA PHE A 471 3.68 20.19 5.91
C PHE A 471 2.76 19.21 5.22
N LEU A 472 2.25 18.19 5.92
CA LEU A 472 1.22 17.31 5.36
C LEU A 472 -0.07 18.06 5.04
N GLN A 473 -0.44 19.01 5.89
CA GLN A 473 -1.60 19.87 5.66
C GLN A 473 -1.40 20.80 4.45
N SER A 474 -0.22 21.40 4.31
CA SER A 474 0.09 22.32 3.21
C SER A 474 0.08 21.68 1.82
N VAL A 475 0.28 20.36 1.74
CA VAL A 475 0.17 19.59 0.48
C VAL A 475 -1.19 18.93 0.27
N GLY A 476 -2.24 19.34 1.01
CA GLY A 476 -3.61 18.84 0.84
C GLY A 476 -3.86 17.45 1.40
N LEU A 477 -3.06 16.97 2.36
CA LEU A 477 -3.17 15.64 2.96
C LEU A 477 -3.75 15.66 4.39
N GLN A 478 -4.51 16.70 4.74
CA GLN A 478 -5.09 16.93 6.07
C GLN A 478 -6.05 15.81 6.53
N TYR A 479 -6.65 15.09 5.59
CA TYR A 479 -7.59 13.99 5.86
C TYR A 479 -6.90 12.66 6.19
N LEU A 480 -5.62 12.50 5.88
CA LEU A 480 -4.89 11.26 6.14
C LEU A 480 -4.71 11.03 7.64
N THR A 481 -4.71 9.75 8.02
CA THR A 481 -4.31 9.30 9.36
C THR A 481 -2.88 8.80 9.35
N LEU A 482 -2.14 9.00 10.44
CA LEU A 482 -0.76 8.51 10.55
C LEU A 482 -0.66 6.98 10.58
N SER A 483 -1.73 6.30 11.01
CA SER A 483 -1.82 4.84 11.05
C SER A 483 -2.07 4.21 9.69
N ARG A 484 -2.47 4.98 8.67
CA ARG A 484 -2.78 4.48 7.33
C ARG A 484 -1.54 3.81 6.71
N GLY A 485 -1.71 2.60 6.19
CA GLY A 485 -0.63 1.84 5.54
C GLY A 485 -0.15 2.49 4.25
N ALA A 486 1.16 2.59 4.07
CA ALA A 486 1.74 3.20 2.86
C ALA A 486 1.33 2.49 1.56
N GLY A 487 1.08 1.18 1.61
CA GLY A 487 0.61 0.41 0.46
C GLY A 487 -0.82 0.70 0.01
N SER A 488 -1.63 1.39 0.84
CA SER A 488 -3.00 1.81 0.51
C SER A 488 -3.10 3.23 -0.06
N LEU A 489 -1.97 3.93 -0.16
CA LEU A 489 -1.91 5.28 -0.70
C LEU A 489 -1.99 5.26 -2.22
N SER A 490 -2.66 6.25 -2.80
CA SER A 490 -2.56 6.52 -4.23
C SER A 490 -1.16 7.01 -4.60
N GLY A 491 -0.81 6.94 -5.90
CA GLY A 491 0.46 7.46 -6.39
C GLY A 491 0.67 8.94 -6.01
N GLY A 492 -0.34 9.77 -6.21
CA GLY A 492 -0.32 11.19 -5.86
C GLY A 492 -0.22 11.45 -4.35
N GLU A 493 -0.93 10.69 -3.50
CA GLU A 493 -0.80 10.80 -2.03
C GLU A 493 0.64 10.48 -1.58
N SER A 494 1.22 9.40 -2.11
CA SER A 494 2.59 8.99 -1.79
C SER A 494 3.63 10.04 -2.22
N GLN A 495 3.46 10.61 -3.40
CA GLN A 495 4.33 11.67 -3.91
C GLN A 495 4.26 12.93 -3.05
N ARG A 496 3.06 13.36 -2.67
CA ARG A 496 2.87 14.54 -1.81
C ARG A 496 3.43 14.34 -0.40
N ILE A 497 3.35 13.13 0.16
CA ILE A 497 4.02 12.80 1.42
C ILE A 497 5.53 13.00 1.29
N ARG A 498 6.15 12.57 0.19
CA ARG A 498 7.58 12.80 -0.03
C ARG A 498 7.90 14.28 -0.20
N LEU A 499 7.07 15.01 -0.94
CA LEU A 499 7.22 16.45 -1.08
C LEU A 499 7.16 17.15 0.29
N ALA A 500 6.17 16.84 1.11
CA ALA A 500 6.05 17.35 2.47
C ALA A 500 7.29 17.06 3.34
N THR A 501 7.84 15.85 3.21
CA THR A 501 9.05 15.45 3.94
C THR A 501 10.28 16.25 3.48
N GLN A 502 10.41 16.53 2.18
CA GLN A 502 11.51 17.33 1.63
C GLN A 502 11.42 18.80 2.05
N ILE A 503 10.24 19.39 2.07
CA ILE A 503 10.01 20.75 2.57
C ILE A 503 10.47 20.86 4.03
N GLY A 504 10.14 19.84 4.84
CA GLY A 504 10.56 19.74 6.23
C GLY A 504 12.07 19.70 6.44
N SER A 505 12.84 19.29 5.42
CA SER A 505 14.31 19.30 5.49
C SER A 505 14.93 20.69 5.37
N SER A 506 14.16 21.70 4.91
CA SER A 506 14.60 23.11 4.71
C SER A 506 15.90 23.23 3.90
N LEU A 507 16.13 22.35 2.93
CA LEU A 507 17.29 22.39 2.05
C LEU A 507 17.21 23.60 1.13
N MET A 508 18.36 24.25 0.89
CA MET A 508 18.50 25.42 0.04
C MET A 508 19.50 25.15 -1.10
N GLY A 509 19.28 25.77 -2.25
CA GLY A 509 20.17 25.63 -3.41
C GLY A 509 20.09 24.28 -4.10
N VAL A 510 18.99 23.55 -3.96
CA VAL A 510 18.73 22.23 -4.53
C VAL A 510 17.88 22.36 -5.79
N LEU A 511 18.07 21.44 -6.73
CA LEU A 511 17.18 21.24 -7.87
C LEU A 511 16.19 20.14 -7.54
N TYR A 512 14.91 20.51 -7.34
CA TYR A 512 13.82 19.56 -7.19
C TYR A 512 13.22 19.25 -8.55
N ILE A 513 13.07 17.95 -8.86
CA ILE A 513 12.43 17.49 -10.09
C ILE A 513 11.19 16.69 -9.69
N LEU A 514 10.02 17.19 -10.09
CA LEU A 514 8.72 16.63 -9.75
C LEU A 514 8.02 16.09 -11.00
N ASP A 515 7.39 14.93 -10.87
CA ASP A 515 6.63 14.28 -11.92
C ASP A 515 5.13 14.40 -11.63
N GLU A 516 4.46 15.30 -12.31
CA GLU A 516 3.01 15.51 -12.24
C GLU A 516 2.45 15.57 -10.80
N PRO A 517 2.91 16.49 -9.95
CA PRO A 517 2.51 16.52 -8.54
C PRO A 517 1.04 16.88 -8.30
N SER A 518 0.33 17.45 -9.28
CA SER A 518 -1.10 17.78 -9.23
C SER A 518 -2.04 16.59 -9.43
N ILE A 519 -1.50 15.40 -9.73
CA ILE A 519 -2.30 14.21 -10.01
C ILE A 519 -3.27 13.86 -8.89
N GLY A 520 -4.53 13.58 -9.26
CA GLY A 520 -5.58 13.17 -8.32
C GLY A 520 -5.98 14.26 -7.35
N LEU A 521 -5.64 15.52 -7.63
CA LEU A 521 -6.05 16.68 -6.84
C LEU A 521 -7.33 17.31 -7.35
N HIS A 522 -8.19 17.64 -6.42
CA HIS A 522 -9.25 18.60 -6.68
C HIS A 522 -8.64 20.00 -6.82
N GLN A 523 -9.29 20.88 -7.58
CA GLN A 523 -8.80 22.24 -7.85
C GLN A 523 -8.43 23.00 -6.57
N ARG A 524 -9.26 22.92 -5.53
CA ARG A 524 -9.00 23.51 -4.20
C ARG A 524 -7.70 23.05 -3.56
N ASP A 525 -7.38 21.75 -3.70
CA ASP A 525 -6.17 21.18 -3.11
C ASP A 525 -4.93 21.53 -3.95
N ASN A 526 -5.11 21.79 -5.25
CA ASN A 526 -4.05 22.23 -6.15
C ASN A 526 -3.50 23.61 -5.78
N ASP A 527 -4.35 24.53 -5.34
CA ASP A 527 -3.94 25.86 -4.88
C ASP A 527 -2.96 25.78 -3.67
N MET A 528 -3.20 24.85 -2.75
CA MET A 528 -2.31 24.61 -1.60
C MET A 528 -0.96 24.03 -2.05
N LEU A 529 -1.00 23.12 -3.01
CA LEU A 529 0.23 22.54 -3.59
C LEU A 529 1.05 23.59 -4.32
N LEU A 530 0.42 24.44 -5.13
CA LEU A 530 1.07 25.55 -5.84
C LEU A 530 1.77 26.51 -4.88
N LYS A 531 1.06 26.92 -3.82
CA LYS A 531 1.66 27.75 -2.78
C LYS A 531 2.87 27.08 -2.14
N THR A 532 2.77 25.79 -1.84
CA THR A 532 3.85 25.00 -1.26
C THR A 532 5.08 24.94 -2.17
N MET A 533 4.88 24.78 -3.48
CA MET A 533 5.98 24.81 -4.48
C MET A 533 6.61 26.19 -4.58
N GLN A 534 5.80 27.25 -4.51
CA GLN A 534 6.31 28.64 -4.50
C GLN A 534 7.13 28.93 -3.23
N ASP A 535 6.65 28.49 -2.06
CA ASP A 535 7.38 28.62 -0.79
C ASP A 535 8.75 27.90 -0.86
N LEU A 536 8.77 26.69 -1.46
CA LEU A 536 10.01 25.92 -1.65
C LEU A 536 10.99 26.62 -2.62
N ARG A 537 10.47 27.25 -3.70
CA ARG A 537 11.24 28.11 -4.61
C ARG A 537 11.84 29.32 -3.86
N ASP A 538 11.01 29.99 -3.05
CA ASP A 538 11.38 31.22 -2.36
C ASP A 538 12.47 30.99 -1.28
N LEU A 539 12.67 29.72 -0.87
CA LEU A 539 13.84 29.31 -0.07
C LEU A 539 15.16 29.30 -0.88
N GLY A 540 15.15 29.66 -2.16
CA GLY A 540 16.33 29.63 -3.04
C GLY A 540 16.57 28.27 -3.68
N ASN A 541 15.52 27.54 -4.02
CA ASN A 541 15.58 26.29 -4.75
C ASN A 541 15.07 26.44 -6.18
N THR A 542 15.57 25.61 -7.06
CA THR A 542 15.04 25.48 -8.43
C THR A 542 14.07 24.32 -8.47
N LEU A 543 12.86 24.55 -8.97
CA LEU A 543 11.87 23.52 -9.15
C LEU A 543 11.67 23.27 -10.65
N LEU A 544 11.88 22.04 -11.10
CA LEU A 544 11.61 21.58 -12.44
C LEU A 544 10.44 20.61 -12.37
N VAL A 545 9.27 21.00 -12.88
CA VAL A 545 8.02 20.25 -12.72
C VAL A 545 7.55 19.79 -14.07
N VAL A 546 7.40 18.50 -14.27
CA VAL A 546 6.70 17.94 -15.43
C VAL A 546 5.22 18.03 -15.13
N GLU A 547 4.46 18.83 -15.90
CA GLU A 547 3.06 19.08 -15.61
C GLU A 547 2.21 19.35 -16.86
N HIS A 548 0.90 19.07 -16.67
CA HIS A 548 -0.14 19.30 -17.68
C HIS A 548 -1.28 20.17 -17.17
N ASP A 549 -1.30 20.45 -15.86
CA ASP A 549 -2.32 21.27 -15.22
C ASP A 549 -2.19 22.73 -15.62
N GLU A 550 -3.32 23.34 -16.04
CA GLU A 550 -3.34 24.71 -16.52
C GLU A 550 -2.96 25.73 -15.46
N ASP A 551 -3.43 25.57 -14.22
CA ASP A 551 -3.15 26.50 -13.13
C ASP A 551 -1.69 26.45 -12.71
N THR A 552 -1.08 25.27 -12.71
CA THR A 552 0.35 25.10 -12.45
C THR A 552 1.19 25.77 -13.54
N MET A 553 0.81 25.61 -14.81
CA MET A 553 1.48 26.28 -15.93
C MET A 553 1.35 27.81 -15.87
N ARG A 554 0.18 28.33 -15.49
CA ARG A 554 -0.03 29.78 -15.34
C ARG A 554 0.71 30.37 -14.14
N ALA A 555 0.91 29.59 -13.07
CA ALA A 555 1.65 30.00 -11.88
C ALA A 555 3.17 29.85 -12.02
N ALA A 556 3.66 29.22 -13.09
CA ALA A 556 5.08 29.03 -13.36
C ALA A 556 5.80 30.35 -13.67
N ASP A 557 7.05 30.47 -13.26
CA ASP A 557 7.93 31.56 -13.67
C ASP A 557 8.43 31.36 -15.11
N TYR A 558 8.57 30.11 -15.54
CA TYR A 558 9.10 29.73 -16.83
C TYR A 558 8.49 28.42 -17.32
N ILE A 559 8.15 28.33 -18.57
CA ILE A 559 7.60 27.11 -19.20
C ILE A 559 8.53 26.68 -20.34
N ILE A 560 8.72 25.37 -20.45
CA ILE A 560 9.41 24.73 -21.57
C ILE A 560 8.45 23.75 -22.20
N ASP A 561 8.00 24.01 -23.42
CA ASP A 561 7.08 23.16 -24.17
C ASP A 561 7.85 22.22 -25.10
N VAL A 562 7.73 20.93 -24.84
CA VAL A 562 8.43 19.85 -25.55
C VAL A 562 7.48 19.20 -26.55
N GLY A 563 7.87 19.22 -27.83
CA GLY A 563 7.01 18.73 -28.91
C GLY A 563 7.77 18.56 -30.22
N PRO A 564 7.13 18.87 -31.37
CA PRO A 564 5.72 19.25 -31.56
C PRO A 564 4.73 18.08 -31.46
N GLY A 565 5.21 16.82 -31.57
CA GLY A 565 4.42 15.61 -31.53
C GLY A 565 4.88 14.64 -30.43
N ALA A 566 4.52 13.37 -30.57
CA ALA A 566 4.92 12.29 -29.68
C ALA A 566 5.92 11.35 -30.37
N GLY A 567 6.74 10.62 -29.58
CA GLY A 567 7.70 9.65 -30.09
C GLY A 567 8.70 10.26 -31.05
N VAL A 568 8.83 9.69 -32.25
CA VAL A 568 9.75 10.18 -33.30
C VAL A 568 9.40 11.58 -33.84
N HIS A 569 8.16 12.01 -33.65
CA HIS A 569 7.70 13.34 -34.01
C HIS A 569 7.81 14.37 -32.87
N GLY A 570 8.28 13.96 -31.72
CA GLY A 570 8.59 14.79 -30.55
C GLY A 570 10.08 15.09 -30.42
N GLY A 571 10.49 15.41 -29.20
CA GLY A 571 11.90 15.56 -28.82
C GLY A 571 12.56 16.88 -29.20
N GLU A 572 11.78 17.94 -29.48
CA GLU A 572 12.24 19.30 -29.78
C GLU A 572 11.65 20.29 -28.77
N ILE A 573 12.32 21.41 -28.53
CA ILE A 573 11.75 22.52 -27.77
C ILE A 573 10.94 23.40 -28.74
N VAL A 574 9.64 23.43 -28.55
CA VAL A 574 8.69 24.21 -29.38
C VAL A 574 8.62 25.65 -28.91
N ALA A 575 8.56 25.84 -27.61
CA ALA A 575 8.52 27.13 -26.93
C ALA A 575 9.26 27.08 -25.60
N ALA A 576 9.92 28.18 -25.21
CA ALA A 576 10.52 28.35 -23.90
C ALA A 576 10.44 29.82 -23.52
N GLY A 577 9.94 30.11 -22.33
CA GLY A 577 9.75 31.48 -21.85
C GLY A 577 8.75 31.59 -20.73
N THR A 578 8.29 32.78 -20.45
CA THR A 578 7.17 33.04 -19.52
C THR A 578 5.87 32.43 -20.06
N PRO A 579 4.86 32.19 -19.22
CA PRO A 579 3.55 31.72 -19.69
C PRO A 579 2.98 32.57 -20.84
N GLU A 580 3.13 33.88 -20.77
CA GLU A 580 2.65 34.80 -21.83
C GLU A 580 3.40 34.64 -23.16
N GLU A 581 4.71 34.42 -23.13
CA GLU A 581 5.51 34.15 -24.31
C GLU A 581 5.12 32.85 -24.98
N VAL A 582 4.91 31.79 -24.18
CA VAL A 582 4.48 30.49 -24.71
C VAL A 582 3.06 30.55 -25.28
N MET A 583 2.11 31.28 -24.67
CA MET A 583 0.77 31.52 -25.21
C MET A 583 0.81 32.19 -26.58
N ASN A 584 1.81 33.03 -26.85
CA ASN A 584 1.93 33.76 -28.10
C ASN A 584 2.82 33.06 -29.15
N THR A 585 3.48 31.94 -28.78
CA THR A 585 4.37 31.22 -29.71
C THR A 585 3.56 30.46 -30.77
N PRO A 586 3.76 30.72 -32.06
CA PRO A 586 3.10 29.95 -33.12
C PRO A 586 3.54 28.49 -33.12
N GLY A 587 2.58 27.57 -33.27
CA GLY A 587 2.84 26.13 -33.34
C GLY A 587 2.95 25.43 -31.97
N SER A 588 2.89 26.16 -30.86
CA SER A 588 2.76 25.57 -29.52
C SER A 588 1.30 25.16 -29.26
N ILE A 589 1.03 23.85 -29.24
CA ILE A 589 -0.30 23.32 -28.92
C ILE A 589 -0.67 23.70 -27.49
N THR A 590 0.30 23.61 -26.57
CA THR A 590 0.14 24.06 -25.19
C THR A 590 -0.26 25.54 -25.13
N GLY A 591 0.42 26.40 -25.88
CA GLY A 591 0.09 27.81 -25.96
C GLY A 591 -1.31 28.09 -26.53
N GLU A 592 -1.81 27.28 -27.48
CA GLU A 592 -3.17 27.36 -27.98
C GLU A 592 -4.22 27.08 -26.90
N TYR A 593 -4.02 26.07 -26.07
CA TYR A 593 -4.91 25.74 -24.94
C TYR A 593 -4.83 26.79 -23.85
N LEU A 594 -3.63 27.18 -23.38
CA LEU A 594 -3.43 28.21 -22.37
C LEU A 594 -4.04 29.57 -22.76
N SER A 595 -3.97 29.96 -24.04
CA SER A 595 -4.57 31.19 -24.53
C SER A 595 -6.09 31.10 -24.76
N GLY A 596 -6.68 29.91 -24.65
CA GLY A 596 -8.09 29.66 -24.95
C GLY A 596 -8.47 29.68 -26.43
N ARG A 597 -7.48 29.81 -27.34
CA ARG A 597 -7.70 29.69 -28.78
C ARG A 597 -8.21 28.29 -29.15
N ARG A 598 -7.74 27.30 -28.43
CA ARG A 598 -8.21 25.92 -28.48
C ARG A 598 -8.77 25.52 -27.14
N LYS A 599 -9.93 24.87 -27.12
CA LYS A 599 -10.58 24.41 -25.89
C LYS A 599 -11.48 23.22 -26.15
N ILE A 600 -11.64 22.36 -25.16
CA ILE A 600 -12.61 21.28 -25.19
C ILE A 600 -14.02 21.89 -25.03
N PRO A 601 -14.94 21.67 -25.99
CA PRO A 601 -16.25 22.30 -25.91
C PRO A 601 -17.15 21.65 -24.88
N VAL A 602 -18.02 22.44 -24.27
CA VAL A 602 -19.15 21.93 -23.48
C VAL A 602 -20.22 21.40 -24.44
N PRO A 603 -20.68 20.14 -24.28
CA PRO A 603 -21.74 19.60 -25.13
C PRO A 603 -23.02 20.44 -25.03
N ARG A 604 -23.63 20.75 -26.17
CA ARG A 604 -24.92 21.49 -26.20
C ARG A 604 -26.08 20.62 -25.73
N GLU A 605 -26.06 19.36 -26.05
CA GLU A 605 -27.05 18.37 -25.65
C GLU A 605 -26.36 17.26 -24.86
N ARG A 606 -27.03 16.79 -23.79
CA ARG A 606 -26.56 15.67 -22.94
C ARG A 606 -27.36 14.42 -23.32
N GLN A 607 -26.73 13.27 -23.30
CA GLN A 607 -27.41 12.00 -23.51
C GLN A 607 -28.29 11.68 -22.30
N LYS A 608 -29.55 11.32 -22.57
CA LYS A 608 -30.56 10.99 -21.54
C LYS A 608 -30.48 9.53 -21.08
N GLY A 609 -29.62 8.74 -21.73
CA GLY A 609 -29.51 7.32 -21.48
C GLY A 609 -30.70 6.52 -22.01
N ASN A 610 -30.82 5.27 -21.55
CA ASN A 610 -31.87 4.34 -22.00
C ASN A 610 -33.10 4.31 -21.06
N GLY A 611 -33.19 5.23 -20.10
CA GLY A 611 -34.29 5.33 -19.13
C GLY A 611 -34.19 4.33 -17.97
N LYS A 612 -33.13 3.53 -17.90
CA LYS A 612 -32.87 2.59 -16.78
C LYS A 612 -31.84 3.15 -15.83
N LEU A 613 -31.95 2.80 -14.58
CA LEU A 613 -31.06 3.27 -13.50
C LEU A 613 -30.37 2.09 -12.81
N LEU A 614 -29.13 2.25 -12.53
CA LEU A 614 -28.40 1.42 -11.57
C LEU A 614 -28.39 2.15 -10.23
N LYS A 615 -28.89 1.52 -9.17
CA LYS A 615 -29.06 2.15 -7.86
C LYS A 615 -28.25 1.41 -6.82
N VAL A 616 -27.42 2.14 -6.07
CA VAL A 616 -26.68 1.65 -4.92
C VAL A 616 -27.34 2.21 -3.68
N PHE A 617 -27.77 1.35 -2.75
CA PHE A 617 -28.44 1.72 -1.51
C PHE A 617 -27.51 1.49 -0.32
N GLY A 618 -27.49 2.43 0.60
CA GLY A 618 -26.81 2.30 1.88
C GLY A 618 -25.30 2.12 1.79
N ALA A 619 -24.64 2.76 0.84
CA ALA A 619 -23.18 2.69 0.70
C ALA A 619 -22.48 3.21 1.97
N ALA A 620 -21.75 2.33 2.69
CA ALA A 620 -21.18 2.60 4.01
C ALA A 620 -19.74 2.11 4.17
N GLU A 621 -19.00 1.91 3.07
CA GLU A 621 -17.60 1.50 3.14
C GLU A 621 -16.67 2.68 3.41
N ASN A 622 -15.65 2.47 4.24
CA ASN A 622 -14.69 3.47 4.69
C ASN A 622 -15.40 4.70 5.30
N ASN A 623 -15.28 5.87 4.67
CA ASN A 623 -15.88 7.13 5.13
C ASN A 623 -17.29 7.41 4.58
N LEU A 624 -17.87 6.52 3.77
CA LEU A 624 -19.21 6.71 3.24
C LEU A 624 -20.27 6.62 4.35
N ARG A 625 -21.20 7.60 4.34
CA ARG A 625 -22.20 7.80 5.39
C ARG A 625 -23.56 7.20 5.06
N HIS A 626 -23.58 5.93 4.63
CA HIS A 626 -24.83 5.23 4.29
C HIS A 626 -25.63 5.96 3.21
N ILE A 627 -24.97 6.29 2.10
CA ILE A 627 -25.57 7.09 1.03
C ILE A 627 -26.23 6.21 -0.04
N ASP A 628 -27.26 6.77 -0.68
CA ASP A 628 -27.92 6.20 -1.85
C ASP A 628 -27.45 6.94 -3.11
N VAL A 629 -27.13 6.17 -4.16
CA VAL A 629 -26.60 6.73 -5.41
C VAL A 629 -27.32 6.13 -6.61
N GLU A 630 -27.70 6.97 -7.58
CA GLU A 630 -28.33 6.56 -8.84
C GLU A 630 -27.40 6.87 -10.02
N ILE A 631 -27.22 5.89 -10.91
CA ILE A 631 -26.41 6.00 -12.11
C ILE A 631 -27.30 5.72 -13.32
N PRO A 632 -27.57 6.71 -14.20
CA PRO A 632 -28.31 6.48 -15.43
C PRO A 632 -27.54 5.58 -16.39
N LEU A 633 -28.18 4.52 -16.88
CA LEU A 633 -27.55 3.61 -17.84
C LEU A 633 -27.57 4.15 -19.27
N GLY A 634 -26.50 3.90 -20.02
CA GLY A 634 -26.30 4.43 -21.36
C GLY A 634 -25.88 5.89 -21.35
N THR A 635 -25.19 6.36 -20.31
CA THR A 635 -24.67 7.71 -20.17
C THR A 635 -23.20 7.72 -19.82
N PHE A 636 -22.58 8.89 -20.01
CA PHE A 636 -21.26 9.21 -19.47
C PHE A 636 -21.44 9.89 -18.10
N THR A 637 -21.22 9.12 -17.04
CA THR A 637 -21.34 9.58 -15.65
C THR A 637 -19.96 9.87 -15.07
N CYS A 638 -19.78 11.06 -14.49
CA CYS A 638 -18.55 11.45 -13.80
C CYS A 638 -18.79 11.46 -12.28
N VAL A 639 -17.91 10.80 -11.54
CA VAL A 639 -17.88 10.82 -10.06
C VAL A 639 -16.73 11.73 -9.65
N THR A 640 -17.06 12.86 -9.02
CA THR A 640 -16.12 13.91 -8.65
C THR A 640 -16.18 14.22 -7.16
N GLY A 641 -15.37 15.13 -6.69
CA GLY A 641 -15.29 15.56 -5.29
C GLY A 641 -13.86 15.73 -4.81
N VAL A 642 -13.70 16.33 -3.64
CA VAL A 642 -12.36 16.57 -3.04
C VAL A 642 -11.58 15.29 -2.79
N SER A 643 -10.27 15.41 -2.64
CA SER A 643 -9.41 14.27 -2.32
C SER A 643 -9.85 13.63 -0.98
N GLY A 644 -9.97 12.30 -0.96
CA GLY A 644 -10.43 11.57 0.23
C GLY A 644 -11.94 11.62 0.51
N SER A 645 -12.79 12.18 -0.39
CA SER A 645 -14.24 12.27 -0.18
C SER A 645 -15.00 10.93 -0.25
N GLY A 646 -14.38 9.84 -0.71
CA GLY A 646 -15.00 8.51 -0.78
C GLY A 646 -15.31 8.01 -2.19
N LYS A 647 -14.85 8.69 -3.24
CA LYS A 647 -15.08 8.31 -4.65
C LYS A 647 -14.70 6.86 -4.96
N SER A 648 -13.46 6.49 -4.66
CA SER A 648 -12.96 5.12 -4.89
C SER A 648 -13.64 4.09 -3.98
N SER A 649 -14.08 4.49 -2.77
CA SER A 649 -14.89 3.61 -1.89
C SER A 649 -16.24 3.30 -2.52
N LEU A 650 -16.91 4.27 -3.14
CA LEU A 650 -18.18 4.06 -3.82
C LEU A 650 -18.02 3.25 -5.11
N VAL A 651 -17.10 3.66 -5.97
CA VAL A 651 -16.98 3.13 -7.33
C VAL A 651 -16.19 1.83 -7.36
N ASN A 652 -14.99 1.78 -6.76
CA ASN A 652 -14.11 0.62 -6.85
C ASN A 652 -14.45 -0.43 -5.78
N GLU A 653 -14.63 -0.02 -4.50
CA GLU A 653 -14.84 -0.97 -3.42
C GLU A 653 -16.26 -1.53 -3.38
N ILE A 654 -17.28 -0.75 -3.71
CA ILE A 654 -18.67 -1.22 -3.71
C ILE A 654 -19.14 -1.59 -5.11
N LEU A 655 -19.26 -0.61 -6.01
CA LEU A 655 -19.89 -0.81 -7.31
C LEU A 655 -19.15 -1.85 -8.16
N TYR A 656 -17.86 -1.65 -8.41
CA TYR A 656 -17.08 -2.57 -9.25
C TYR A 656 -17.01 -3.97 -8.64
N LYS A 657 -16.68 -4.08 -7.35
CA LYS A 657 -16.53 -5.39 -6.71
C LYS A 657 -17.86 -6.17 -6.67
N LYS A 658 -18.99 -5.50 -6.41
CA LYS A 658 -20.30 -6.15 -6.41
C LYS A 658 -20.70 -6.61 -7.81
N LEU A 659 -20.66 -5.72 -8.79
CA LEU A 659 -20.96 -6.08 -10.19
C LEU A 659 -19.97 -7.12 -10.75
N GLY A 660 -18.69 -7.03 -10.36
CA GLY A 660 -17.69 -8.03 -10.76
C GLY A 660 -17.95 -9.41 -10.21
N ALA A 661 -18.39 -9.51 -8.97
CA ALA A 661 -18.79 -10.79 -8.37
C ALA A 661 -20.03 -11.38 -9.04
N ASP A 662 -21.05 -10.56 -9.29
CA ASP A 662 -22.35 -11.02 -9.81
C ASP A 662 -22.33 -11.27 -11.32
N LEU A 663 -21.80 -10.34 -12.11
CA LEU A 663 -21.79 -10.43 -13.58
C LEU A 663 -20.59 -11.21 -14.13
N ASN A 664 -19.39 -10.94 -13.61
CA ASN A 664 -18.14 -11.52 -14.12
C ASN A 664 -17.66 -12.73 -13.32
N ARG A 665 -18.33 -13.06 -12.20
CA ARG A 665 -17.94 -14.15 -11.29
C ARG A 665 -16.52 -14.01 -10.73
N VAL A 666 -16.09 -12.78 -10.50
CA VAL A 666 -14.78 -12.50 -9.89
C VAL A 666 -14.87 -12.80 -8.39
N LYS A 667 -13.81 -13.41 -7.84
CA LYS A 667 -13.74 -13.73 -6.41
C LYS A 667 -13.27 -12.50 -5.62
N VAL A 668 -14.20 -11.60 -5.36
CA VAL A 668 -13.94 -10.37 -4.58
C VAL A 668 -15.10 -10.10 -3.64
N ARG A 669 -14.80 -9.49 -2.51
CA ARG A 669 -15.81 -9.06 -1.55
C ARG A 669 -16.09 -7.58 -1.79
N ALA A 670 -17.36 -7.23 -1.99
CA ALA A 670 -17.80 -5.85 -2.07
C ALA A 670 -17.75 -5.16 -0.70
N GLY A 671 -17.49 -3.86 -0.70
CA GLY A 671 -17.58 -3.02 0.47
C GLY A 671 -18.99 -2.99 1.07
N ARG A 672 -19.13 -2.45 2.27
CA ARG A 672 -20.41 -2.39 3.00
C ARG A 672 -21.43 -1.54 2.27
N HIS A 673 -22.55 -2.15 1.93
CA HIS A 673 -23.73 -1.53 1.33
C HIS A 673 -24.96 -2.42 1.62
N ASP A 674 -26.16 -1.86 1.47
CA ASP A 674 -27.39 -2.65 1.69
C ASP A 674 -27.69 -3.53 0.49
N ARG A 675 -27.84 -2.93 -0.70
CA ARG A 675 -28.15 -3.64 -1.96
C ARG A 675 -27.84 -2.79 -3.19
N ILE A 676 -27.74 -3.45 -4.33
CA ILE A 676 -27.69 -2.80 -5.66
C ILE A 676 -28.88 -3.28 -6.48
N GLU A 677 -29.55 -2.37 -7.17
CA GLU A 677 -30.68 -2.65 -8.07
C GLU A 677 -30.36 -2.17 -9.48
N GLY A 678 -30.85 -2.87 -10.50
CA GLY A 678 -30.62 -2.51 -11.91
C GLY A 678 -29.47 -3.27 -12.59
N GLU A 679 -28.82 -4.20 -11.87
CA GLU A 679 -27.73 -5.04 -12.41
C GLU A 679 -28.23 -5.99 -13.51
N GLU A 680 -29.51 -6.36 -13.55
CA GLU A 680 -30.15 -7.18 -14.58
C GLU A 680 -30.14 -6.54 -15.97
N PHE A 681 -29.93 -5.24 -16.06
CA PHE A 681 -29.83 -4.52 -17.34
C PHE A 681 -28.42 -4.55 -17.93
N LEU A 682 -27.44 -5.03 -17.17
CA LEU A 682 -26.03 -5.11 -17.54
C LEU A 682 -25.64 -6.56 -17.86
N ASP A 683 -24.67 -6.73 -18.74
CA ASP A 683 -24.10 -8.05 -19.05
C ASP A 683 -22.73 -8.28 -18.45
N LYS A 684 -21.95 -7.23 -18.26
CA LYS A 684 -20.62 -7.29 -17.63
C LYS A 684 -20.17 -5.93 -17.12
N VAL A 685 -19.22 -5.93 -16.22
CA VAL A 685 -18.48 -4.77 -15.76
C VAL A 685 -17.01 -4.88 -16.19
N ILE A 686 -16.44 -3.79 -16.65
CA ILE A 686 -15.01 -3.69 -17.03
C ILE A 686 -14.39 -2.57 -16.24
N ASP A 687 -13.37 -2.93 -15.48
CA ASP A 687 -12.52 -1.98 -14.77
C ASP A 687 -11.27 -1.66 -15.58
N ILE A 688 -11.04 -0.37 -15.78
CA ILE A 688 -9.89 0.17 -16.51
C ILE A 688 -9.11 1.06 -15.54
N ASP A 689 -8.30 0.42 -14.71
CA ASP A 689 -7.46 1.05 -13.72
C ASP A 689 -6.03 1.32 -14.26
N GLN A 690 -5.23 2.04 -13.48
CA GLN A 690 -3.84 2.38 -13.82
C GLN A 690 -2.84 1.25 -13.53
N SER A 691 -3.27 0.07 -13.08
CA SER A 691 -2.38 -1.05 -12.81
C SER A 691 -1.67 -1.53 -14.08
N PRO A 692 -0.42 -1.99 -13.97
CA PRO A 692 0.33 -2.48 -15.14
C PRO A 692 -0.41 -3.59 -15.89
N ILE A 693 -0.32 -3.63 -17.22
CA ILE A 693 -0.90 -4.68 -18.08
C ILE A 693 -0.25 -6.06 -17.87
N GLY A 694 0.75 -6.14 -17.01
CA GLY A 694 1.42 -7.37 -16.60
C GLY A 694 2.57 -7.11 -15.66
N ARG A 695 3.00 -8.15 -14.95
CA ARG A 695 4.03 -8.05 -13.91
C ARG A 695 5.44 -8.42 -14.40
N THR A 696 5.58 -8.84 -15.63
CA THR A 696 6.85 -9.32 -16.19
C THR A 696 7.22 -8.56 -17.46
N PRO A 697 8.49 -8.46 -17.81
CA PRO A 697 8.94 -7.85 -19.07
C PRO A 697 8.36 -8.50 -20.34
N ARG A 698 7.76 -9.70 -20.22
CA ARG A 698 7.09 -10.41 -21.34
C ARG A 698 5.75 -9.85 -21.70
N SER A 699 5.09 -9.18 -20.75
CA SER A 699 3.83 -8.47 -21.02
C SER A 699 4.14 -7.18 -21.78
N ASN A 700 3.44 -6.95 -22.88
CA ASN A 700 3.59 -5.77 -23.72
C ASN A 700 2.25 -5.44 -24.41
N PRO A 701 2.10 -4.28 -25.06
CA PRO A 701 0.87 -3.89 -25.74
C PRO A 701 0.38 -4.91 -26.76
N ALA A 702 1.28 -5.49 -27.56
CA ALA A 702 0.90 -6.48 -28.57
C ALA A 702 0.34 -7.78 -27.96
N THR A 703 0.91 -8.25 -26.84
CA THR A 703 0.41 -9.47 -26.15
C THR A 703 -0.90 -9.21 -25.45
N TYR A 704 -1.05 -8.08 -24.79
CA TYR A 704 -2.24 -7.74 -24.03
C TYR A 704 -3.49 -7.53 -24.91
N THR A 705 -3.34 -6.83 -26.02
CA THR A 705 -4.41 -6.63 -27.00
C THR A 705 -4.74 -7.88 -27.82
N GLY A 706 -3.93 -8.94 -27.70
CA GLY A 706 -4.04 -10.13 -28.52
C GLY A 706 -3.53 -9.98 -29.94
N LEU A 707 -3.01 -8.80 -30.32
CA LEU A 707 -2.41 -8.50 -31.61
C LEU A 707 -1.25 -9.44 -31.95
N PHE A 708 -0.48 -9.81 -30.94
CA PHE A 708 0.69 -10.68 -31.11
C PHE A 708 0.32 -12.08 -31.60
N ASN A 709 -0.87 -12.58 -31.32
CA ASN A 709 -1.34 -13.86 -31.85
C ASN A 709 -1.49 -13.82 -33.36
N ASP A 710 -2.13 -12.75 -33.87
CA ASP A 710 -2.30 -12.56 -35.31
C ASP A 710 -0.96 -12.35 -36.03
N ILE A 711 -0.01 -11.63 -35.41
CA ILE A 711 1.35 -11.46 -35.92
C ILE A 711 2.09 -12.80 -35.98
N ARG A 712 2.01 -13.66 -34.97
CA ARG A 712 2.63 -14.98 -34.96
C ARG A 712 2.06 -15.90 -36.04
N GLU A 713 0.75 -15.87 -36.25
CA GLU A 713 0.10 -16.61 -37.33
C GLU A 713 0.58 -16.15 -38.71
N LEU A 714 0.73 -14.82 -38.87
CA LEU A 714 1.27 -14.24 -40.09
C LEU A 714 2.68 -14.73 -40.39
N PHE A 715 3.59 -14.67 -39.40
CA PHE A 715 4.98 -15.14 -39.58
C PHE A 715 5.02 -16.63 -39.88
N ALA A 716 4.18 -17.45 -39.23
CA ALA A 716 4.10 -18.88 -39.52
C ALA A 716 3.55 -19.18 -40.94
N SER A 717 2.81 -18.24 -41.54
CA SER A 717 2.29 -18.36 -42.89
C SER A 717 3.28 -18.02 -43.99
N THR A 718 4.43 -17.42 -43.67
CA THR A 718 5.50 -17.06 -44.64
C THR A 718 6.10 -18.30 -45.29
N GLN A 719 6.66 -18.13 -46.48
CA GLN A 719 7.29 -19.23 -47.22
C GLN A 719 8.49 -19.81 -46.45
N ASP A 720 9.33 -18.97 -45.86
CA ASP A 720 10.50 -19.37 -45.06
C ASP A 720 10.09 -20.18 -43.83
N ALA A 721 9.04 -19.77 -43.11
CA ALA A 721 8.55 -20.50 -41.97
C ALA A 721 7.96 -21.87 -42.37
N LYS A 722 7.19 -21.92 -43.43
CA LYS A 722 6.63 -23.19 -43.98
C LYS A 722 7.71 -24.15 -44.44
N ALA A 723 8.73 -23.64 -45.15
CA ALA A 723 9.85 -24.45 -45.60
C ALA A 723 10.64 -25.07 -44.43
N ARG A 724 10.66 -24.41 -43.28
CA ARG A 724 11.35 -24.87 -42.07
C ARG A 724 10.43 -25.64 -41.12
N GLY A 725 9.16 -25.78 -41.43
CA GLY A 725 8.14 -26.40 -40.56
C GLY A 725 7.84 -25.61 -39.28
N TYR A 726 7.99 -24.28 -39.31
CA TYR A 726 7.77 -23.44 -38.15
C TYR A 726 6.29 -23.05 -38.00
N GLY A 727 5.67 -23.53 -36.90
CA GLY A 727 4.33 -23.11 -36.51
C GLY A 727 4.30 -21.81 -35.67
N PRO A 728 3.11 -21.29 -35.35
CA PRO A 728 2.97 -20.03 -34.58
C PRO A 728 3.67 -20.05 -33.20
N GLY A 729 3.83 -21.24 -32.59
CA GLY A 729 4.58 -21.41 -31.34
C GLY A 729 6.06 -21.05 -31.43
N ARG A 730 6.68 -21.19 -32.61
CA ARG A 730 8.07 -20.83 -32.84
C ARG A 730 8.33 -19.33 -32.66
N PHE A 731 7.34 -18.52 -33.00
CA PHE A 731 7.39 -17.05 -32.92
C PHE A 731 6.92 -16.51 -31.56
N SER A 732 6.71 -17.37 -30.56
CA SER A 732 6.37 -16.98 -29.20
C SER A 732 7.62 -16.94 -28.32
N PHE A 733 7.87 -15.81 -27.67
CA PHE A 733 8.94 -15.71 -26.66
C PHE A 733 8.56 -16.36 -25.31
N ASN A 734 7.31 -16.84 -25.16
CA ASN A 734 6.84 -17.55 -23.96
C ASN A 734 7.04 -19.07 -24.04
N THR A 735 7.17 -19.62 -25.24
CA THR A 735 7.28 -21.07 -25.47
C THR A 735 8.70 -21.47 -25.88
N ARG A 736 9.11 -22.67 -25.47
CA ARG A 736 10.41 -23.24 -25.88
C ARG A 736 10.44 -23.47 -27.39
N GLY A 737 11.63 -23.39 -27.95
CA GLY A 737 11.89 -23.67 -29.36
C GLY A 737 12.27 -22.46 -30.20
N GLY A 738 11.62 -21.30 -30.01
CA GLY A 738 11.95 -20.08 -30.76
C GLY A 738 12.55 -18.97 -29.92
N ARG A 739 12.38 -19.02 -28.62
CA ARG A 739 12.89 -18.01 -27.68
C ARG A 739 14.38 -18.22 -27.38
N CYS A 740 15.02 -17.18 -26.90
CA CYS A 740 16.34 -17.28 -26.28
C CYS A 740 16.23 -18.06 -24.96
N GLU A 741 16.92 -19.17 -24.82
CA GLU A 741 16.83 -19.99 -23.59
C GLU A 741 17.66 -19.40 -22.43
N ALA A 742 18.66 -18.54 -22.71
CA ALA A 742 19.44 -17.88 -21.66
C ALA A 742 18.58 -16.90 -20.81
N CYS A 743 17.79 -16.04 -21.46
CA CYS A 743 16.86 -15.13 -20.79
C CYS A 743 15.41 -15.66 -20.79
N GLN A 744 15.18 -16.86 -21.29
CA GLN A 744 13.86 -17.49 -21.42
C GLN A 744 12.81 -16.61 -22.15
N GLY A 745 13.24 -15.72 -23.02
CA GLY A 745 12.39 -14.81 -23.80
C GLY A 745 12.14 -13.45 -23.16
N ASP A 746 12.71 -13.16 -22.01
CA ASP A 746 12.58 -11.85 -21.37
C ASP A 746 13.34 -10.75 -22.10
N GLY A 747 14.44 -11.11 -22.80
CA GLY A 747 15.38 -10.15 -23.40
C GLY A 747 16.31 -9.51 -22.38
N LEU A 748 15.96 -9.55 -21.12
CA LEU A 748 16.68 -8.99 -19.99
C LEU A 748 17.02 -10.09 -18.99
N LEU A 749 18.10 -9.92 -18.24
CA LEU A 749 18.44 -10.73 -17.08
C LEU A 749 18.19 -9.90 -15.84
N LYS A 750 17.39 -10.43 -14.92
CA LYS A 750 17.14 -9.83 -13.63
C LYS A 750 18.25 -10.21 -12.67
N ILE A 751 18.96 -9.23 -12.14
CA ILE A 751 19.95 -9.40 -11.07
C ILE A 751 19.29 -8.97 -9.77
N GLU A 752 19.01 -9.94 -8.89
CA GLU A 752 18.41 -9.66 -7.59
C GLU A 752 19.46 -9.09 -6.63
N MET A 753 19.17 -7.92 -6.11
CA MET A 753 20.01 -7.18 -5.16
C MET A 753 19.34 -7.17 -3.81
N HIS A 754 19.81 -7.96 -2.84
CA HIS A 754 19.16 -8.17 -1.54
C HIS A 754 18.82 -6.88 -0.75
N PHE A 755 19.57 -5.80 -0.95
CA PHE A 755 19.39 -4.53 -0.23
C PHE A 755 19.14 -3.32 -1.13
N LEU A 756 19.18 -3.50 -2.45
CA LEU A 756 18.99 -2.46 -3.47
C LEU A 756 17.87 -2.90 -4.44
N PRO A 757 17.31 -1.98 -5.22
CA PRO A 757 16.38 -2.34 -6.29
C PRO A 757 17.03 -3.32 -7.28
N ASP A 758 16.23 -4.28 -7.76
CA ASP A 758 16.69 -5.24 -8.77
C ASP A 758 17.17 -4.55 -10.05
N ILE A 759 18.27 -5.00 -10.60
CA ILE A 759 18.83 -4.46 -11.85
C ILE A 759 18.44 -5.38 -13.01
N TYR A 760 18.01 -4.76 -14.10
CA TYR A 760 17.71 -5.46 -15.35
C TYR A 760 18.77 -5.11 -16.40
N VAL A 761 19.52 -6.10 -16.85
CA VAL A 761 20.55 -5.94 -17.89
C VAL A 761 20.15 -6.68 -19.16
N PRO A 762 20.46 -6.15 -20.36
CA PRO A 762 20.23 -6.86 -21.61
C PRO A 762 20.90 -8.23 -21.62
N CYS A 763 20.20 -9.25 -22.10
CA CYS A 763 20.74 -10.59 -22.21
C CYS A 763 21.91 -10.61 -23.21
N GLU A 764 23.07 -11.04 -22.78
CA GLU A 764 24.30 -11.07 -23.62
C GLU A 764 24.17 -12.00 -24.84
N VAL A 765 23.38 -13.09 -24.72
CA VAL A 765 23.20 -14.08 -25.78
C VAL A 765 22.35 -13.55 -26.93
N CYS A 766 21.14 -13.01 -26.59
CA CYS A 766 20.24 -12.50 -27.62
C CYS A 766 20.34 -10.97 -27.79
N LYS A 767 21.13 -10.27 -26.99
CA LYS A 767 21.30 -8.81 -27.03
C LYS A 767 19.95 -8.06 -26.98
N GLY A 768 19.07 -8.49 -26.09
CA GLY A 768 17.73 -7.93 -25.95
C GLY A 768 16.66 -8.45 -26.92
N LYS A 769 17.03 -9.21 -27.96
CA LYS A 769 16.13 -9.61 -29.05
C LYS A 769 15.11 -10.68 -28.70
N ARG A 770 15.17 -11.30 -27.53
CA ARG A 770 14.20 -12.30 -27.00
C ARG A 770 14.18 -13.66 -27.72
N TYR A 771 14.63 -13.76 -28.96
CA TYR A 771 14.58 -14.95 -29.82
C TYR A 771 15.93 -15.52 -30.12
N ASN A 772 15.95 -16.79 -30.55
CA ASN A 772 17.14 -17.41 -31.12
C ASN A 772 17.39 -16.95 -32.57
N ARG A 773 18.60 -17.19 -33.10
CA ARG A 773 19.01 -16.71 -34.43
C ARG A 773 18.12 -17.25 -35.53
N GLU A 774 17.77 -18.53 -35.47
CA GLU A 774 17.01 -19.23 -36.52
C GLU A 774 15.59 -18.65 -36.66
N THR A 775 14.95 -18.26 -35.56
CA THR A 775 13.65 -17.61 -35.59
C THR A 775 13.74 -16.21 -36.21
N LEU A 776 14.82 -15.47 -35.92
CA LEU A 776 15.07 -14.14 -36.48
C LEU A 776 15.41 -14.11 -37.95
N GLU A 777 15.74 -15.27 -38.55
CA GLU A 777 15.98 -15.39 -40.03
C GLU A 777 14.67 -15.35 -40.84
N VAL A 778 13.53 -15.57 -40.23
CA VAL A 778 12.24 -15.50 -40.90
C VAL A 778 11.78 -14.04 -41.01
N HIS A 779 11.48 -13.58 -42.22
CA HIS A 779 11.11 -12.20 -42.49
C HIS A 779 9.73 -12.10 -43.13
N TYR A 780 9.03 -11.02 -42.78
CA TYR A 780 7.82 -10.57 -43.45
C TYR A 780 8.02 -9.10 -43.91
N LYS A 781 7.86 -8.81 -45.20
CA LYS A 781 8.19 -7.50 -45.79
C LYS A 781 9.55 -6.94 -45.36
N GLY A 782 10.56 -7.80 -45.27
CA GLY A 782 11.93 -7.43 -44.90
C GLY A 782 12.22 -7.23 -43.42
N LYS A 783 11.22 -7.43 -42.51
CA LYS A 783 11.41 -7.34 -41.06
C LYS A 783 11.20 -8.68 -40.40
N ASN A 784 12.04 -9.02 -39.39
CA ASN A 784 11.84 -10.17 -38.53
C ASN A 784 10.89 -9.88 -37.39
N ILE A 785 10.53 -10.91 -36.61
CA ILE A 785 9.52 -10.77 -35.52
C ILE A 785 9.96 -9.79 -34.41
N TYR A 786 11.24 -9.68 -34.11
CA TYR A 786 11.76 -8.73 -33.15
C TYR A 786 11.68 -7.29 -33.68
N GLU A 787 12.07 -7.07 -34.93
CA GLU A 787 11.98 -5.74 -35.56
C GLU A 787 10.52 -5.25 -35.66
N VAL A 788 9.56 -6.17 -35.81
CA VAL A 788 8.14 -5.82 -35.76
C VAL A 788 7.71 -5.44 -34.35
N LEU A 789 8.21 -6.10 -33.31
CA LEU A 789 7.92 -5.72 -31.93
C LEU A 789 8.55 -4.37 -31.54
N GLU A 790 9.67 -3.99 -32.18
CA GLU A 790 10.32 -2.68 -31.97
C GLU A 790 9.63 -1.53 -32.73
N MET A 791 8.73 -1.84 -33.66
CA MET A 791 7.96 -0.80 -34.36
C MET A 791 7.00 -0.11 -33.38
N THR A 792 6.85 1.20 -33.55
CA THR A 792 5.75 1.95 -32.93
C THR A 792 4.41 1.58 -33.57
N VAL A 793 3.32 1.89 -32.91
CA VAL A 793 1.96 1.69 -33.48
C VAL A 793 1.80 2.47 -34.78
N ASP A 794 2.32 3.71 -34.84
CA ASP A 794 2.27 4.57 -36.04
C ASP A 794 3.05 3.97 -37.20
N GLU A 795 4.21 3.36 -37.00
CA GLU A 795 4.99 2.66 -37.99
C GLU A 795 4.34 1.35 -38.44
N ALA A 796 3.67 0.66 -37.51
CA ALA A 796 3.03 -0.62 -37.78
C ALA A 796 1.73 -0.48 -38.60
N LEU A 797 1.01 0.64 -38.48
CA LEU A 797 -0.24 0.89 -39.22
C LEU A 797 -0.06 0.79 -40.75
N PRO A 798 0.84 1.54 -41.41
CA PRO A 798 1.06 1.39 -42.83
C PRO A 798 1.70 0.05 -43.21
N PHE A 799 2.52 -0.55 -42.31
CA PHE A 799 3.15 -1.83 -42.56
C PHE A 799 2.14 -2.98 -42.69
N PHE A 800 1.06 -2.95 -41.88
CA PHE A 800 0.01 -3.95 -41.83
C PHE A 800 -1.30 -3.52 -42.50
N GLU A 801 -1.31 -2.47 -43.31
CA GLU A 801 -2.49 -1.88 -43.95
C GLU A 801 -3.41 -2.92 -44.61
N ASN A 802 -2.83 -3.92 -45.27
CA ASN A 802 -3.57 -4.95 -46.00
C ASN A 802 -4.05 -6.13 -45.13
N LEU A 803 -3.88 -6.07 -43.81
CA LEU A 803 -4.24 -7.11 -42.90
C LEU A 803 -5.30 -6.62 -41.88
N PRO A 804 -6.59 -6.69 -42.18
CA PRO A 804 -7.65 -6.03 -41.43
C PRO A 804 -7.69 -6.38 -39.94
N ARG A 805 -7.39 -7.66 -39.58
CA ARG A 805 -7.38 -8.08 -38.18
C ARG A 805 -6.29 -7.37 -37.37
N ILE A 806 -5.10 -7.25 -37.92
CA ILE A 806 -3.97 -6.56 -37.27
C ILE A 806 -4.21 -5.04 -37.33
N TYR A 807 -4.56 -4.52 -38.49
CA TYR A 807 -4.78 -3.10 -38.73
C TYR A 807 -5.84 -2.50 -37.78
N ASN A 808 -6.99 -3.15 -37.61
CA ASN A 808 -8.06 -2.63 -36.75
C ASN A 808 -7.62 -2.53 -35.28
N ARG A 809 -6.84 -3.50 -34.78
CA ARG A 809 -6.31 -3.42 -33.40
C ARG A 809 -5.24 -2.34 -33.24
N LEU A 810 -4.39 -2.16 -34.23
CA LEU A 810 -3.43 -1.05 -34.26
C LEU A 810 -4.15 0.29 -34.30
N LYS A 811 -5.24 0.38 -35.07
CA LYS A 811 -6.04 1.61 -35.20
C LYS A 811 -6.69 1.99 -33.85
N THR A 812 -7.18 1.03 -33.07
CA THR A 812 -7.71 1.33 -31.72
C THR A 812 -6.61 1.83 -30.77
N LEU A 813 -5.39 1.33 -30.89
CA LEU A 813 -4.25 1.84 -30.10
C LEU A 813 -3.88 3.28 -30.51
N GLU A 814 -3.91 3.59 -31.79
CA GLU A 814 -3.67 4.95 -32.29
C GLU A 814 -4.77 5.92 -31.86
N GLU A 815 -6.05 5.49 -31.92
CA GLU A 815 -7.20 6.32 -31.53
C GLU A 815 -7.16 6.74 -30.06
N VAL A 816 -6.65 5.89 -29.17
CA VAL A 816 -6.44 6.23 -27.75
C VAL A 816 -5.16 7.04 -27.49
N GLY A 817 -4.45 7.47 -28.54
CA GLY A 817 -3.25 8.30 -28.42
C GLY A 817 -1.97 7.53 -28.06
N LEU A 818 -1.87 6.24 -28.38
CA LEU A 818 -0.69 5.40 -28.15
C LEU A 818 0.13 5.14 -29.43
N GLY A 819 0.03 6.01 -30.44
CA GLY A 819 0.76 5.87 -31.70
C GLY A 819 2.27 5.74 -31.55
N TYR A 820 2.85 6.43 -30.58
CA TYR A 820 4.28 6.45 -30.28
C TYR A 820 4.80 5.22 -29.51
N VAL A 821 3.92 4.41 -28.93
CA VAL A 821 4.32 3.25 -28.10
C VAL A 821 4.77 2.10 -28.97
N LYS A 822 5.88 1.44 -28.61
CA LYS A 822 6.35 0.24 -29.33
C LYS A 822 5.47 -0.97 -29.03
N LEU A 823 5.22 -1.80 -30.02
CA LEU A 823 4.39 -3.01 -29.87
C LEU A 823 4.93 -3.98 -28.81
N GLY A 824 6.26 -4.12 -28.73
CA GLY A 824 6.95 -4.98 -27.79
C GLY A 824 7.43 -4.30 -26.50
N GLN A 825 7.04 -3.05 -26.24
CA GLN A 825 7.44 -2.30 -25.05
C GLN A 825 7.02 -3.04 -23.77
N ALA A 826 7.98 -3.27 -22.86
CA ALA A 826 7.70 -4.00 -21.62
C ALA A 826 6.66 -3.27 -20.77
N SER A 827 5.73 -4.00 -20.17
CA SER A 827 4.69 -3.42 -19.29
C SER A 827 5.26 -2.63 -18.12
N THR A 828 6.47 -2.97 -17.67
CA THR A 828 7.17 -2.31 -16.57
C THR A 828 7.70 -0.92 -16.93
N THR A 829 7.79 -0.59 -18.21
CA THR A 829 8.25 0.71 -18.70
C THR A 829 7.10 1.64 -19.14
N LEU A 830 5.86 1.13 -19.17
CA LEU A 830 4.68 1.93 -19.44
C LEU A 830 4.30 2.74 -18.20
N SER A 831 3.88 3.98 -18.40
CA SER A 831 3.22 4.77 -17.35
C SER A 831 1.86 4.18 -17.00
N GLY A 832 1.30 4.56 -15.82
CA GLY A 832 -0.04 4.12 -15.42
C GLY A 832 -1.11 4.51 -16.44
N GLY A 833 -1.06 5.73 -16.96
CA GLY A 833 -1.99 6.21 -18.00
C GLY A 833 -1.83 5.48 -19.35
N GLU A 834 -0.61 5.13 -19.75
CA GLU A 834 -0.38 4.31 -20.96
C GLU A 834 -0.95 2.90 -20.80
N ALA A 835 -0.71 2.26 -19.65
CA ALA A 835 -1.26 0.94 -19.33
C ALA A 835 -2.80 0.96 -19.38
N GLN A 836 -3.42 1.99 -18.81
CA GLN A 836 -4.86 2.20 -18.81
C GLN A 836 -5.41 2.36 -20.23
N ARG A 837 -4.75 3.16 -21.08
CA ARG A 837 -5.14 3.32 -22.48
C ARG A 837 -4.98 2.05 -23.32
N VAL A 838 -3.97 1.20 -23.04
CA VAL A 838 -3.86 -0.13 -23.68
C VAL A 838 -5.04 -1.01 -23.30
N LYS A 839 -5.47 -0.98 -22.04
CA LYS A 839 -6.68 -1.71 -21.58
C LYS A 839 -7.92 -1.20 -22.31
N LEU A 840 -8.09 0.12 -22.40
CA LEU A 840 -9.21 0.75 -23.12
C LEU A 840 -9.23 0.37 -24.59
N ALA A 841 -8.09 0.45 -25.30
CA ALA A 841 -7.96 0.03 -26.71
C ALA A 841 -8.35 -1.44 -26.91
N THR A 842 -7.98 -2.31 -25.96
CA THR A 842 -8.33 -3.73 -25.99
C THR A 842 -9.85 -3.93 -25.95
N GLU A 843 -10.54 -3.17 -25.10
CA GLU A 843 -12.01 -3.26 -24.99
C GLU A 843 -12.71 -2.68 -26.21
N LEU A 844 -12.22 -1.55 -26.76
CA LEU A 844 -12.72 -0.95 -27.99
C LEU A 844 -12.60 -1.90 -29.20
N SER A 845 -11.59 -2.75 -29.22
CA SER A 845 -11.38 -3.71 -30.32
C SER A 845 -12.37 -4.88 -30.30
N LYS A 846 -13.14 -5.06 -29.21
CA LYS A 846 -14.13 -6.13 -29.04
C LYS A 846 -15.50 -5.68 -29.52
N ARG A 847 -16.33 -6.64 -29.95
CA ARG A 847 -17.73 -6.36 -30.30
C ARG A 847 -18.50 -5.95 -29.05
N SER A 848 -19.08 -4.75 -29.08
CA SER A 848 -19.90 -4.23 -28.00
C SER A 848 -21.31 -4.86 -28.01
N THR A 849 -21.86 -5.09 -26.83
CA THR A 849 -23.26 -5.53 -26.64
C THR A 849 -24.20 -4.36 -26.36
N GLY A 850 -23.68 -3.16 -26.07
CA GLY A 850 -24.47 -2.00 -25.65
C GLY A 850 -25.04 -2.10 -24.24
N ARG A 851 -24.62 -3.07 -23.44
CA ARG A 851 -25.06 -3.28 -22.04
C ARG A 851 -23.91 -3.47 -21.07
N THR A 852 -22.72 -3.03 -21.47
CA THR A 852 -21.53 -3.10 -20.63
C THR A 852 -21.36 -1.81 -19.82
N ILE A 853 -21.01 -1.92 -18.55
CA ILE A 853 -20.55 -0.79 -17.74
C ILE A 853 -19.03 -0.76 -17.69
N TYR A 854 -18.45 0.36 -18.08
CA TYR A 854 -17.02 0.64 -18.00
C TYR A 854 -16.76 1.55 -16.80
N ILE A 855 -15.83 1.16 -15.97
CA ILE A 855 -15.39 1.95 -14.82
C ILE A 855 -13.94 2.37 -15.06
N LEU A 856 -13.67 3.67 -15.00
CA LEU A 856 -12.33 4.24 -15.19
C LEU A 856 -11.95 5.09 -13.98
N ASP A 857 -10.74 4.91 -13.50
CA ASP A 857 -10.20 5.67 -12.37
C ASP A 857 -9.13 6.65 -12.87
N GLU A 858 -9.43 7.95 -12.80
CA GLU A 858 -8.58 9.08 -13.23
C GLU A 858 -7.88 8.86 -14.58
N PRO A 859 -8.64 8.64 -15.68
CA PRO A 859 -8.06 8.29 -16.97
C PRO A 859 -7.28 9.43 -17.65
N THR A 860 -7.37 10.66 -17.16
CA THR A 860 -6.63 11.81 -17.68
C THR A 860 -5.24 11.98 -17.07
N THR A 861 -4.85 11.10 -16.16
CA THR A 861 -3.54 11.12 -15.50
C THR A 861 -2.41 11.14 -16.53
N GLY A 862 -1.53 12.13 -16.46
CA GLY A 862 -0.39 12.30 -17.37
C GLY A 862 -0.74 12.69 -18.79
N LEU A 863 -1.95 13.21 -19.03
CA LEU A 863 -2.40 13.61 -20.35
C LEU A 863 -2.38 15.13 -20.53
N HIS A 864 -1.81 15.57 -21.64
CA HIS A 864 -1.98 16.93 -22.14
C HIS A 864 -3.44 17.17 -22.57
N SER A 865 -3.93 18.41 -22.49
CA SER A 865 -5.32 18.77 -22.88
C SER A 865 -5.73 18.27 -24.28
N TYR A 866 -4.79 18.18 -25.21
CA TYR A 866 -5.00 17.61 -26.54
C TYR A 866 -5.33 16.10 -26.46
N ASP A 867 -4.59 15.35 -25.64
CA ASP A 867 -4.81 13.91 -25.46
C ASP A 867 -6.09 13.65 -24.65
N VAL A 868 -6.44 14.56 -23.71
CA VAL A 868 -7.71 14.53 -22.96
C VAL A 868 -8.90 14.67 -23.93
N GLN A 869 -8.82 15.57 -24.90
CA GLN A 869 -9.86 15.71 -25.90
C GLN A 869 -10.08 14.41 -26.69
N ARG A 870 -9.01 13.77 -27.15
CA ARG A 870 -9.08 12.47 -27.87
C ARG A 870 -9.68 11.37 -26.98
N LEU A 871 -9.30 11.33 -25.71
CA LEU A 871 -9.86 10.37 -24.75
C LEU A 871 -11.37 10.57 -24.58
N ILE A 872 -11.84 11.81 -24.43
CA ILE A 872 -13.26 12.12 -24.32
C ILE A 872 -14.02 11.63 -25.55
N GLU A 873 -13.50 11.87 -26.76
CA GLU A 873 -14.10 11.39 -28.01
C GLU A 873 -14.22 9.85 -28.02
N VAL A 874 -13.23 9.13 -27.50
CA VAL A 874 -13.24 7.68 -27.38
C VAL A 874 -14.30 7.21 -26.38
N LEU A 875 -14.41 7.85 -25.23
CA LEU A 875 -15.40 7.54 -24.21
C LEU A 875 -16.83 7.79 -24.70
N GLN A 876 -17.04 8.88 -25.46
CA GLN A 876 -18.33 9.16 -26.10
C GLN A 876 -18.72 8.07 -27.11
N LYS A 877 -17.78 7.57 -27.92
CA LYS A 877 -18.04 6.45 -28.83
C LYS A 877 -18.55 5.19 -28.10
N LEU A 878 -18.06 4.91 -26.89
CA LEU A 878 -18.55 3.79 -26.07
C LEU A 878 -19.99 4.00 -25.62
N VAL A 879 -20.34 5.24 -25.25
CA VAL A 879 -21.70 5.61 -24.83
C VAL A 879 -22.67 5.59 -26.00
N ASP A 880 -22.25 6.07 -27.17
CA ASP A 880 -23.06 6.11 -28.42
C ASP A 880 -23.53 4.71 -28.83
N VAL A 881 -22.81 3.67 -28.53
CA VAL A 881 -23.17 2.27 -28.76
C VAL A 881 -24.16 1.72 -27.71
N GLY A 882 -24.48 2.51 -26.66
CA GLY A 882 -25.44 2.16 -25.60
C GLY A 882 -24.81 1.70 -24.29
N ASN A 883 -23.47 1.64 -24.17
CA ASN A 883 -22.79 1.29 -22.94
C ASN A 883 -22.88 2.41 -21.91
N THR A 884 -22.63 2.06 -20.65
CA THR A 884 -22.52 3.02 -19.56
C THR A 884 -21.06 3.23 -19.24
N VAL A 885 -20.64 4.48 -19.10
CA VAL A 885 -19.27 4.84 -18.71
C VAL A 885 -19.33 5.60 -17.39
N VAL A 886 -18.63 5.11 -16.39
CA VAL A 886 -18.49 5.75 -15.06
C VAL A 886 -17.02 6.09 -14.86
N VAL A 887 -16.72 7.35 -14.65
CA VAL A 887 -15.35 7.87 -14.54
C VAL A 887 -15.18 8.58 -13.21
N ILE A 888 -14.16 8.21 -12.45
CA ILE A 888 -13.70 9.03 -11.32
C ILE A 888 -12.75 10.07 -11.89
N GLU A 889 -13.04 11.36 -11.70
CA GLU A 889 -12.22 12.41 -12.28
C GLU A 889 -12.18 13.71 -11.46
N HIS A 890 -11.07 14.43 -11.64
CA HIS A 890 -10.83 15.76 -11.11
C HIS A 890 -10.66 16.81 -12.22
N ASN A 891 -10.36 16.36 -13.44
CA ASN A 891 -10.15 17.23 -14.59
C ASN A 891 -11.46 17.89 -15.02
N LEU A 892 -11.53 19.23 -14.93
CA LEU A 892 -12.74 20.01 -15.24
C LEU A 892 -13.15 19.88 -16.72
N ASP A 893 -12.21 19.63 -17.62
CA ASP A 893 -12.51 19.43 -19.04
C ASP A 893 -13.29 18.13 -19.28
N VAL A 894 -13.02 17.09 -18.52
CA VAL A 894 -13.81 15.84 -18.55
C VAL A 894 -15.15 16.03 -17.85
N ILE A 895 -15.13 16.59 -16.64
CA ILE A 895 -16.34 16.79 -15.83
C ILE A 895 -17.40 17.60 -16.61
N LYS A 896 -17.00 18.68 -17.27
CA LYS A 896 -17.94 19.52 -18.05
C LYS A 896 -18.54 18.81 -19.26
N THR A 897 -17.96 17.69 -19.72
CA THR A 897 -18.46 16.91 -20.86
C THR A 897 -19.36 15.75 -20.45
N ALA A 898 -19.42 15.42 -19.14
CA ALA A 898 -20.25 14.34 -18.63
C ALA A 898 -21.75 14.60 -18.78
N ASP A 899 -22.54 13.55 -19.03
CA ASP A 899 -24.00 13.62 -19.10
C ASP A 899 -24.62 13.70 -17.71
N HIS A 900 -24.01 13.01 -16.73
CA HIS A 900 -24.44 12.96 -15.32
C HIS A 900 -23.23 13.14 -14.41
N ILE A 901 -23.40 13.86 -13.32
CA ILE A 901 -22.34 14.11 -12.33
C ILE A 901 -22.80 13.69 -10.95
N ILE A 902 -21.95 12.96 -10.25
CA ILE A 902 -22.11 12.59 -8.84
C ILE A 902 -20.95 13.24 -8.08
N ASP A 903 -21.27 14.22 -7.24
CA ASP A 903 -20.28 14.97 -6.45
C ASP A 903 -20.29 14.50 -4.99
N LEU A 904 -19.14 13.98 -4.53
CA LEU A 904 -18.95 13.48 -3.17
C LEU A 904 -18.18 14.49 -2.32
N GLY A 905 -18.68 14.76 -1.13
CA GLY A 905 -18.05 15.72 -0.24
C GLY A 905 -18.79 15.82 1.11
N PRO A 906 -18.78 17.04 1.76
CA PRO A 906 -18.12 18.28 1.33
C PRO A 906 -16.58 18.26 1.49
N GLU A 907 -16.06 17.44 2.40
CA GLU A 907 -14.64 17.37 2.75
C GLU A 907 -14.04 15.97 2.47
N GLY A 908 -12.75 15.79 2.75
CA GLY A 908 -12.10 14.49 2.75
C GLY A 908 -12.16 13.80 4.12
N GLY A 909 -11.92 12.47 4.15
CA GLY A 909 -11.90 11.68 5.37
C GLY A 909 -13.23 11.69 6.11
N ASP A 910 -13.21 11.90 7.43
CA ASP A 910 -14.40 11.90 8.29
C ASP A 910 -15.40 13.02 7.96
N GLY A 911 -14.95 14.07 7.31
CA GLY A 911 -15.79 15.17 6.83
C GLY A 911 -16.47 14.92 5.49
N GLY A 912 -16.11 13.82 4.80
CA GLY A 912 -16.64 13.42 3.52
C GLY A 912 -17.77 12.41 3.58
N GLY A 913 -17.94 11.66 2.47
CA GLY A 913 -18.87 10.54 2.36
C GLY A 913 -20.32 10.87 2.15
#